data_791f37aea744885bd209606df8f5c54b
#
_entry.id   791f37aea744885bd209606df8f5c54b
#
_cell.length_a   1.000
_cell.length_b   1.000
_cell.length_c   1.000
_cell.angle_alpha   90.00
_cell.angle_beta   90.00
_cell.angle_gamma   90.00
#
_symmetry.space_group_name_H-M   'P 1'
#
loop_
_entity.id
_entity.type
_entity.pdbx_description
1 polymer ?
#
loop_
_entity_poly.entity_id
_entity_poly.type
_entity_poly.pdbx_seq_one_letter_code
_entity_poly.pdbx_strand_id
1 'polypeptide(L)'
;MDPSNMAKSSASADSEHVFRGEEQTVKSATNITLKCSCWENKSSCPLNAIPAPCSAPDCVYAYLDNGQPSYERFKVRLGNVNKHITVKIMKKFLQSQGFDTSKIKPVGRGVFFITFRSAEDRDKAVERLDGYLFKGRTLEAEVSTPVNDPVLMKKYQSKPKDDQEQSYNPSSPKKRKVSNAVLVPEAPDPNISVAPLYQMAYDPDQLREKQKSAIECLKKVRNAVNKVNKFKYCFLCLESGFMSSSRKSLGPETCPITPSPVLSGYRNKAKFTIGEDISGNGPIVGVRLGRYREGSTAVAYPALAPIFSTTTHAVVASLQACLDAIYHQPHVEGSAALFDRVASRLSVYDAVTKAGNWCDVTVRESRLGDCLMEVRIQRGNLIDEDIADLESILRQWFQPGGPGGSVGVTSLHLALLTGDSQPSDSLAERCVFGKGTITELCCGLKFVISRDAFFQVNTLATEKLYEEVRRRCIAILEEEGKPLQSTILLDVCCGTGTIGLCLADCFEKVIGIELMPSAIENARMNAKLNGITNAHFYAGKAELLLKDLMRDLPEDKEIIAVLDPPRAGVNHGVIEAIRRCERVQHLIFVACDLSRAVANFEAFARPPSKKYAGAPFFPTVASCVDLFPHTPGIEIVLSLKRLPPSDCGHSDTPAEKTAL
;
A
#
# COMPACT_ATOMS: atom_id res chain seq x y z
N MET A 1 52.48 -25.52 -30.19
CA MET A 1 53.91 -25.24 -29.84
C MET A 1 53.86 -24.39 -28.59
N ASP A 2 54.00 -25.04 -27.45
CA ASP A 2 54.46 -24.53 -26.16
C ASP A 2 55.98 -24.42 -26.24
N PRO A 3 56.81 -23.86 -25.37
CA PRO A 3 56.52 -23.21 -24.05
C PRO A 3 57.54 -22.09 -23.66
N SER A 4 57.26 -21.53 -22.42
CA SER A 4 58.27 -21.20 -21.39
C SER A 4 59.42 -20.20 -21.64
N ASN A 5 59.57 -19.25 -20.74
CA ASN A 5 60.65 -19.08 -19.76
C ASN A 5 60.48 -17.74 -19.00
N MET A 6 60.35 -17.82 -17.69
CA MET A 6 61.33 -17.63 -16.63
C MET A 6 62.11 -16.30 -16.67
N ALA A 7 61.92 -15.49 -15.64
CA ALA A 7 63.00 -15.12 -14.75
C ALA A 7 62.51 -14.47 -13.44
N LYS A 8 63.02 -14.98 -12.36
CA LYS A 8 63.01 -14.51 -10.97
C LYS A 8 64.01 -13.35 -10.78
N SER A 9 63.65 -12.40 -9.88
CA SER A 9 64.59 -11.85 -8.87
C SER A 9 63.76 -10.97 -7.91
N SER A 10 63.67 -11.32 -6.70
CA SER A 10 64.46 -11.08 -5.46
C SER A 10 63.96 -9.84 -4.71
N ALA A 11 63.42 -10.15 -3.61
CA ALA A 11 63.29 -9.60 -2.28
C ALA A 11 64.03 -8.31 -1.89
N SER A 12 63.33 -7.42 -1.17
CA SER A 12 63.76 -6.79 0.11
C SER A 12 62.50 -6.07 0.67
N ALA A 13 61.95 -6.48 1.77
CA ALA A 13 62.13 -6.14 3.16
C ALA A 13 61.59 -4.76 3.56
N ASP A 14 60.58 -4.81 4.43
CA ASP A 14 60.30 -3.93 5.58
C ASP A 14 59.84 -2.49 5.34
N SER A 15 58.54 -2.28 5.60
CA SER A 15 58.12 -1.34 6.65
C SER A 15 56.67 -1.57 7.07
N GLU A 16 56.51 -2.12 8.25
CA GLU A 16 55.27 -2.13 9.01
C GLU A 16 54.83 -0.68 9.29
N HIS A 17 53.78 -0.22 8.61
CA HIS A 17 52.96 0.87 9.13
C HIS A 17 51.68 0.28 9.74
N VAL A 18 51.76 0.16 11.04
CA VAL A 18 50.63 -0.03 11.96
C VAL A 18 49.68 1.13 11.76
N PHE A 19 48.61 0.94 11.02
CA PHE A 19 47.43 1.79 11.11
C PHE A 19 46.68 1.39 12.37
N ARG A 20 46.88 2.16 13.44
CA ARG A 20 45.96 2.22 14.56
C ARG A 20 44.66 2.76 14.03
N GLY A 21 43.64 1.88 13.89
CA GLY A 21 42.27 2.25 13.73
C GLY A 21 41.82 2.99 14.97
N GLU A 22 41.58 4.30 14.86
CA GLU A 22 40.72 5.00 15.79
C GLU A 22 39.32 4.44 15.59
N GLU A 23 38.85 3.68 16.56
CA GLU A 23 37.44 3.41 16.78
C GLU A 23 36.76 4.78 17.01
N GLN A 24 36.26 5.39 15.94
CA GLN A 24 35.25 6.40 16.08
C GLN A 24 33.97 5.67 16.55
N THR A 25 33.84 5.60 17.86
CA THR A 25 32.57 5.36 18.51
C THR A 25 31.53 6.25 17.86
N VAL A 26 30.62 5.60 17.11
CA VAL A 26 29.36 6.21 16.67
C VAL A 26 28.65 6.68 17.95
N LYS A 27 28.85 7.95 18.29
CA LYS A 27 28.06 8.61 19.31
C LYS A 27 26.61 8.51 18.84
N SER A 28 25.83 7.74 19.61
CA SER A 28 24.39 7.64 19.47
C SER A 28 23.80 9.02 19.16
N ALA A 29 22.95 9.07 18.14
CA ALA A 29 22.14 10.23 17.78
C ALA A 29 21.08 10.48 18.86
N THR A 30 21.53 10.87 20.04
CA THR A 30 20.71 11.33 21.15
C THR A 30 21.07 12.77 21.41
N ASN A 31 20.07 13.65 21.24
CA ASN A 31 20.07 15.09 21.48
C ASN A 31 20.39 15.95 20.25
N ILE A 32 19.54 15.90 19.25
CA ILE A 32 19.32 17.11 18.43
C ILE A 32 18.53 18.06 19.33
N THR A 33 19.24 18.98 19.97
CA THR A 33 18.64 20.08 20.70
C THR A 33 18.02 21.00 19.68
N LEU A 34 16.70 20.99 19.58
CA LEU A 34 15.95 21.95 18.77
C LEU A 34 16.30 23.36 19.26
N LYS A 35 17.11 24.10 18.50
CA LYS A 35 17.51 25.46 18.81
C LYS A 35 16.62 26.40 18.00
N CYS A 36 15.83 27.22 18.68
CA CYS A 36 15.21 28.41 18.11
C CYS A 36 15.60 29.61 18.99
N SER A 37 15.43 30.83 18.52
CA SER A 37 15.76 32.04 19.30
C SER A 37 14.96 32.15 20.60
N CYS A 38 13.80 31.51 20.69
CA CYS A 38 12.98 31.45 21.90
C CYS A 38 13.53 30.47 22.95
N TRP A 39 14.53 29.63 22.62
CA TRP A 39 15.08 28.63 23.54
C TRP A 39 15.80 29.23 24.76
N GLU A 40 16.39 30.41 24.59
CA GLU A 40 17.09 31.09 25.66
C GLU A 40 16.13 31.65 26.72
N ASN A 41 14.85 31.84 26.35
CA ASN A 41 13.80 32.35 27.23
C ASN A 41 12.76 31.24 27.50
N LYS A 42 13.14 30.30 28.38
CA LYS A 42 12.38 29.07 28.66
C LYS A 42 10.90 29.27 29.04
N SER A 43 10.53 30.46 29.50
CA SER A 43 9.16 30.78 29.92
C SER A 43 8.20 31.07 28.79
N SER A 44 8.70 31.38 27.58
CA SER A 44 7.89 31.77 26.42
C SER A 44 7.89 30.74 25.28
N CYS A 45 8.73 29.70 25.35
CA CYS A 45 8.80 28.69 24.30
C CYS A 45 7.71 27.62 24.47
N PRO A 46 6.96 27.28 23.40
CA PRO A 46 5.93 26.23 23.41
C PRO A 46 6.43 24.84 23.78
N LEU A 47 7.76 24.63 23.76
CA LEU A 47 8.39 23.39 24.22
C LEU A 47 8.17 23.11 25.72
N ASN A 48 7.90 24.14 26.52
CA ASN A 48 7.67 24.00 27.95
C ASN A 48 6.21 24.20 28.38
N ALA A 49 5.36 24.73 27.51
CA ALA A 49 3.93 24.90 27.78
C ALA A 49 3.13 24.38 26.59
N ILE A 50 2.12 23.56 26.79
CA ILE A 50 1.27 23.00 25.76
C ILE A 50 0.11 23.96 25.50
N PRO A 51 -0.11 24.30 24.27
CA PRO A 51 0.76 24.90 23.29
C PRO A 51 0.68 26.41 23.41
N ALA A 52 1.69 27.04 23.97
CA ALA A 52 1.80 28.51 23.87
C ALA A 52 2.25 28.87 22.44
N PRO A 53 1.65 29.86 21.82
CA PRO A 53 2.07 30.32 20.50
C PRO A 53 3.48 30.89 20.58
N CYS A 54 4.35 30.49 19.66
CA CYS A 54 5.68 31.06 19.50
C CYS A 54 5.71 31.97 18.27
N SER A 55 5.93 33.26 18.50
CA SER A 55 6.04 34.25 17.44
C SER A 55 7.48 34.40 16.89
N ALA A 56 8.44 33.61 17.38
CA ALA A 56 9.81 33.65 16.90
C ALA A 56 9.86 33.07 15.46
N PRO A 57 10.43 33.80 14.48
CA PRO A 57 10.42 33.40 13.07
C PRO A 57 11.23 32.14 12.78
N ASP A 58 12.21 31.84 13.63
CA ASP A 58 13.07 30.65 13.57
C ASP A 58 12.57 29.48 14.44
N CYS A 59 11.38 29.59 15.04
CA CYS A 59 10.81 28.50 15.81
C CYS A 59 10.42 27.36 14.92
N VAL A 60 10.94 26.15 15.20
CA VAL A 60 10.62 24.91 14.49
C VAL A 60 9.13 24.52 14.54
N TYR A 61 8.35 25.17 15.40
CA TYR A 61 6.91 25.00 15.53
C TYR A 61 6.10 26.19 15.03
N ALA A 62 6.74 27.15 14.33
CA ALA A 62 6.05 28.32 13.77
C ALA A 62 4.89 27.90 12.82
N TYR A 63 5.03 26.74 12.16
CA TYR A 63 3.97 26.18 11.31
C TYR A 63 2.69 25.83 12.07
N LEU A 64 2.71 25.73 13.40
CA LEU A 64 1.53 25.50 14.23
C LEU A 64 0.67 26.76 14.39
N ASP A 65 1.16 27.89 13.91
CA ASP A 65 0.44 29.16 13.85
C ASP A 65 -0.32 29.44 15.17
N ASN A 66 0.40 29.87 16.16
CA ASN A 66 -0.13 30.08 17.52
C ASN A 66 -0.66 28.81 18.20
N GLY A 67 -0.03 27.69 17.95
CA GLY A 67 -0.41 26.38 18.51
C GLY A 67 -1.48 25.64 17.72
N GLN A 68 -1.83 26.11 16.52
CA GLN A 68 -2.82 25.50 15.65
C GLN A 68 -2.16 24.74 14.51
N PRO A 69 -2.52 23.45 14.30
CA PRO A 69 -2.09 22.72 13.10
C PRO A 69 -2.59 23.40 11.83
N SER A 70 -1.77 23.46 10.78
CA SER A 70 -2.10 24.17 9.52
C SER A 70 -3.41 23.74 8.88
N TYR A 71 -3.78 22.44 8.99
CA TYR A 71 -5.03 21.93 8.42
C TYR A 71 -6.28 22.22 9.27
N GLU A 72 -6.16 22.60 10.54
CA GLU A 72 -7.30 22.89 11.42
C GLU A 72 -7.75 24.33 11.30
N ARG A 73 -6.86 25.27 10.98
CA ARG A 73 -7.19 26.70 10.89
C ARG A 73 -8.15 27.07 9.76
N PHE A 74 -8.33 26.18 8.79
CA PHE A 74 -9.24 26.39 7.65
C PHE A 74 -10.55 25.57 7.78
N LYS A 75 -10.86 25.13 8.96
CA LYS A 75 -11.98 24.20 9.20
C LYS A 75 -13.24 24.92 9.68
N VAL A 76 -14.36 24.58 9.08
CA VAL A 76 -15.70 25.01 9.45
C VAL A 76 -16.50 23.83 9.97
N ARG A 77 -17.21 24.02 11.06
CA ARG A 77 -18.27 23.13 11.53
C ARG A 77 -19.59 23.58 10.89
N LEU A 78 -20.21 22.69 10.14
CA LEU A 78 -21.53 22.91 9.55
C LEU A 78 -22.54 22.03 10.26
N GLY A 79 -23.41 22.64 11.07
CA GLY A 79 -24.44 22.01 11.86
C GLY A 79 -25.80 22.00 11.17
N ASN A 80 -26.78 21.36 11.82
CA ASN A 80 -28.20 21.28 11.40
C ASN A 80 -28.41 20.74 9.98
N VAL A 81 -27.48 19.93 9.47
CA VAL A 81 -27.58 19.30 8.14
C VAL A 81 -28.58 18.15 8.18
N ASN A 82 -29.40 18.00 7.16
CA ASN A 82 -30.33 16.87 7.06
C ASN A 82 -29.58 15.52 7.09
N LYS A 83 -30.05 14.60 7.93
CA LYS A 83 -29.41 13.29 8.20
C LYS A 83 -29.21 12.39 6.96
N HIS A 84 -29.89 12.67 5.86
CA HIS A 84 -29.79 11.92 4.60
C HIS A 84 -28.77 12.51 3.62
N ILE A 85 -28.09 13.60 3.98
CA ILE A 85 -27.05 14.22 3.14
C ILE A 85 -25.78 13.39 3.20
N THR A 86 -25.33 12.94 2.03
CA THR A 86 -24.06 12.24 1.86
C THR A 86 -22.92 13.22 1.57
N VAL A 87 -21.67 12.79 1.75
CA VAL A 87 -20.49 13.57 1.39
C VAL A 87 -20.55 14.03 -0.09
N LYS A 88 -21.02 13.16 -1.00
CA LYS A 88 -21.16 13.49 -2.43
C LYS A 88 -22.15 14.63 -2.67
N ILE A 89 -23.27 14.63 -1.97
CA ILE A 89 -24.28 15.69 -2.07
C ILE A 89 -23.73 17.00 -1.49
N MET A 90 -23.07 16.93 -0.32
CA MET A 90 -22.45 18.09 0.32
C MET A 90 -21.36 18.70 -0.57
N LYS A 91 -20.49 17.87 -1.18
CA LYS A 91 -19.45 18.36 -2.09
C LYS A 91 -20.05 19.11 -3.30
N LYS A 92 -21.07 18.54 -3.94
CA LYS A 92 -21.77 19.22 -5.05
C LYS A 92 -22.42 20.53 -4.62
N PHE A 93 -23.01 20.56 -3.43
CA PHE A 93 -23.59 21.78 -2.90
C PHE A 93 -22.54 22.86 -2.68
N LEU A 94 -21.41 22.55 -2.01
CA LEU A 94 -20.33 23.51 -1.78
C LEU A 94 -19.72 24.01 -3.09
N GLN A 95 -19.54 23.13 -4.06
CA GLN A 95 -19.09 23.52 -5.41
C GLN A 95 -20.08 24.46 -6.11
N SER A 96 -21.41 24.22 -5.99
CA SER A 96 -22.43 25.14 -6.55
C SER A 96 -22.46 26.48 -5.86
N GLN A 97 -21.97 26.57 -4.63
CA GLN A 97 -21.76 27.82 -3.89
C GLN A 97 -20.41 28.50 -4.19
N GLY A 98 -19.60 27.93 -5.11
CA GLY A 98 -18.30 28.46 -5.49
C GLY A 98 -17.14 28.08 -4.54
N PHE A 99 -17.35 27.12 -3.64
CA PHE A 99 -16.33 26.71 -2.69
C PHE A 99 -15.60 25.46 -3.17
N ASP A 100 -14.27 25.53 -3.22
CA ASP A 100 -13.41 24.37 -3.36
C ASP A 100 -12.91 23.92 -1.98
N THR A 101 -13.16 22.66 -1.66
CA THR A 101 -12.89 22.12 -0.33
C THR A 101 -11.85 21.01 -0.40
N SER A 102 -10.87 21.04 0.51
CA SER A 102 -9.86 19.98 0.60
C SER A 102 -10.39 18.72 1.29
N LYS A 103 -11.32 18.87 2.26
CA LYS A 103 -11.87 17.73 3.01
C LYS A 103 -13.29 17.97 3.49
N ILE A 104 -14.11 16.95 3.41
CA ILE A 104 -15.48 16.95 3.97
C ILE A 104 -15.64 15.70 4.84
N LYS A 105 -15.91 15.86 6.15
CA LYS A 105 -16.05 14.77 7.11
C LYS A 105 -17.39 14.85 7.83
N PRO A 106 -18.31 13.88 7.67
CA PRO A 106 -19.51 13.80 8.50
C PRO A 106 -19.13 13.33 9.92
N VAL A 107 -19.73 13.95 10.93
CA VAL A 107 -19.52 13.60 12.34
C VAL A 107 -20.90 13.49 13.01
N GLY A 108 -21.34 12.26 13.26
CA GLY A 108 -22.66 12.02 13.84
C GLY A 108 -23.83 12.35 12.90
N ARG A 109 -25.01 12.60 13.48
CA ARG A 109 -26.21 12.91 12.71
C ARG A 109 -26.34 14.41 12.50
N GLY A 110 -26.13 14.87 11.26
CA GLY A 110 -26.41 16.25 10.87
C GLY A 110 -25.30 17.26 11.12
N VAL A 111 -24.06 16.82 11.32
CA VAL A 111 -22.89 17.69 11.45
C VAL A 111 -21.83 17.28 10.44
N PHE A 112 -21.23 18.27 9.76
CA PHE A 112 -20.10 18.10 8.88
C PHE A 112 -18.94 19.02 9.31
N PHE A 113 -17.71 18.51 9.27
CA PHE A 113 -16.54 19.34 9.27
C PHE A 113 -16.01 19.47 7.84
N ILE A 114 -15.82 20.71 7.43
CA ILE A 114 -15.39 21.08 6.08
C ILE A 114 -14.08 21.84 6.20
N THR A 115 -13.04 21.37 5.53
CA THR A 115 -11.74 22.06 5.51
C THR A 115 -11.59 22.75 4.18
N PHE A 116 -11.38 24.06 4.21
CA PHE A 116 -11.12 24.91 3.07
C PHE A 116 -9.61 24.98 2.77
N ARG A 117 -9.20 25.68 1.72
CA ARG A 117 -7.79 25.79 1.32
C ARG A 117 -7.10 27.02 1.91
N SER A 118 -7.88 28.02 2.28
CA SER A 118 -7.38 29.26 2.83
C SER A 118 -8.26 29.77 3.97
N ALA A 119 -7.75 30.71 4.76
CA ALA A 119 -8.54 31.39 5.78
C ALA A 119 -9.66 32.22 5.14
N GLU A 120 -9.38 32.85 3.99
CA GLU A 120 -10.35 33.64 3.24
C GLU A 120 -11.55 32.81 2.77
N ASP A 121 -11.32 31.62 2.21
CA ASP A 121 -12.40 30.70 1.81
C ASP A 121 -13.19 30.19 3.01
N ARG A 122 -12.52 29.93 4.14
CA ARG A 122 -13.17 29.56 5.38
C ARG A 122 -14.14 30.64 5.85
N ASP A 123 -13.65 31.88 5.91
CA ASP A 123 -14.43 33.01 6.44
C ASP A 123 -15.62 33.37 5.52
N LYS A 124 -15.40 33.39 4.20
CA LYS A 124 -16.46 33.49 3.18
C LYS A 124 -17.50 32.36 3.31
N ALA A 125 -17.04 31.13 3.63
CA ALA A 125 -17.95 30.02 3.78
C ALA A 125 -18.80 30.11 5.04
N VAL A 126 -18.25 30.60 6.16
CA VAL A 126 -19.04 30.86 7.37
C VAL A 126 -20.07 31.95 7.07
N GLU A 127 -19.69 33.10 6.52
CA GLU A 127 -20.60 34.20 6.20
C GLU A 127 -21.74 33.76 5.26
N ARG A 128 -21.44 32.92 4.26
CA ARG A 128 -22.42 32.54 3.24
C ARG A 128 -23.30 31.34 3.63
N LEU A 129 -22.79 30.44 4.46
CA LEU A 129 -23.48 29.19 4.81
C LEU A 129 -24.21 29.26 6.14
N ASP A 130 -23.86 30.16 7.05
CA ASP A 130 -24.62 30.36 8.26
C ASP A 130 -25.99 30.95 7.95
N GLY A 131 -27.06 30.37 8.51
CA GLY A 131 -28.43 30.76 8.19
C GLY A 131 -28.93 30.31 6.80
N TYR A 132 -28.13 29.65 5.97
CA TYR A 132 -28.52 29.23 4.62
C TYR A 132 -29.52 28.06 4.65
N LEU A 133 -30.63 28.18 3.93
CA LEU A 133 -31.65 27.14 3.84
C LEU A 133 -31.24 26.06 2.84
N PHE A 134 -30.81 24.90 3.33
CA PHE A 134 -30.36 23.78 2.52
C PHE A 134 -31.23 22.53 2.79
N LYS A 135 -31.92 22.04 1.74
CA LYS A 135 -32.75 20.82 1.82
C LYS A 135 -33.75 20.84 3.00
N GLY A 136 -34.39 21.98 3.21
CA GLY A 136 -35.43 22.16 4.24
C GLY A 136 -34.90 22.37 5.67
N ARG A 137 -33.60 22.67 5.84
CA ARG A 137 -33.00 23.02 7.13
C ARG A 137 -32.12 24.25 6.99
N THR A 138 -32.17 25.11 7.97
CA THR A 138 -31.25 26.25 8.09
C THR A 138 -29.92 25.77 8.64
N LEU A 139 -28.86 25.95 7.89
CA LEU A 139 -27.52 25.53 8.29
C LEU A 139 -26.94 26.41 9.40
N GLU A 140 -26.12 25.86 10.24
CA GLU A 140 -25.34 26.53 11.29
C GLU A 140 -23.86 26.40 10.92
N ALA A 141 -23.21 27.48 10.51
CA ALA A 141 -21.81 27.46 10.11
C ALA A 141 -20.95 28.26 11.10
N GLU A 142 -19.94 27.62 11.67
CA GLU A 142 -19.03 28.27 12.60
C GLU A 142 -17.58 27.80 12.34
N VAL A 143 -16.61 28.66 12.66
CA VAL A 143 -15.20 28.28 12.63
C VAL A 143 -14.97 27.19 13.67
N SER A 144 -14.45 26.05 13.23
CA SER A 144 -14.20 24.92 14.14
C SER A 144 -13.05 25.24 15.08
N THR A 145 -13.21 24.90 16.36
CA THR A 145 -12.08 24.93 17.31
C THR A 145 -10.94 24.04 16.80
N PRO A 146 -9.71 24.61 16.64
CA PRO A 146 -8.58 23.84 16.15
C PRO A 146 -8.20 22.73 17.11
N VAL A 147 -7.72 21.62 16.53
CA VAL A 147 -7.17 20.49 17.28
C VAL A 147 -5.70 20.34 16.90
N ASN A 148 -4.82 20.32 17.86
CA ASN A 148 -3.39 20.19 17.64
C ASN A 148 -3.07 18.83 16.97
N ASP A 149 -1.92 18.81 16.24
CA ASP A 149 -1.44 17.55 15.63
C ASP A 149 -1.26 16.48 16.70
N PRO A 150 -1.96 15.33 16.59
CA PRO A 150 -1.91 14.28 17.61
C PRO A 150 -0.52 13.66 17.82
N VAL A 151 0.33 13.69 16.79
CA VAL A 151 1.70 13.14 16.86
C VAL A 151 2.59 14.08 17.65
N LEU A 152 2.49 15.38 17.37
CA LEU A 152 3.25 16.40 18.11
C LEU A 152 2.80 16.50 19.55
N MET A 153 1.50 16.48 19.80
CA MET A 153 0.96 16.51 21.18
C MET A 153 1.47 15.34 22.03
N LYS A 154 1.57 14.15 21.47
CA LYS A 154 2.13 12.99 22.15
C LYS A 154 3.62 13.19 22.51
N LYS A 155 4.39 13.81 21.63
CA LYS A 155 5.81 14.13 21.88
C LYS A 155 5.99 15.12 23.06
N TYR A 156 5.06 16.08 23.22
CA TYR A 156 5.12 17.06 24.31
C TYR A 156 4.66 16.50 25.66
N GLN A 157 3.72 15.56 25.69
CA GLN A 157 3.21 14.98 26.92
C GLN A 157 4.17 13.97 27.57
N SER A 158 5.20 13.52 26.84
CA SER A 158 6.15 12.49 27.30
C SER A 158 7.37 13.02 28.09
N LYS A 159 7.43 14.31 28.46
CA LYS A 159 8.51 14.80 29.34
C LYS A 159 8.25 14.42 30.80
N PRO A 160 9.26 13.95 31.54
CA PRO A 160 9.11 13.64 32.96
C PRO A 160 8.72 14.91 33.74
N LYS A 161 7.72 14.82 34.59
CA LYS A 161 7.51 15.81 35.63
C LYS A 161 8.62 15.61 36.67
N ASP A 162 9.46 16.63 36.79
CA ASP A 162 10.46 16.69 37.85
C ASP A 162 9.81 16.43 39.19
N ASP A 163 10.50 15.62 39.98
CA ASP A 163 10.13 15.17 41.31
C ASP A 163 9.73 16.33 42.20
N GLN A 164 8.47 16.38 42.59
CA GLN A 164 8.07 17.04 43.84
C GLN A 164 7.95 15.96 44.89
N GLU A 165 8.86 16.02 45.86
CA GLU A 165 8.85 15.26 47.09
C GLU A 165 7.46 15.29 47.73
N GLN A 166 6.79 14.13 47.80
CA GLN A 166 5.67 13.92 48.71
C GLN A 166 6.10 12.97 49.82
N SER A 167 6.11 13.55 51.02
CA SER A 167 6.37 12.91 52.29
C SER A 167 5.57 11.62 52.49
N TYR A 168 6.28 10.59 52.86
CA TYR A 168 5.81 9.26 53.20
C TYR A 168 5.13 9.23 54.55
N ASN A 169 3.88 8.78 54.61
CA ASN A 169 3.20 8.46 55.86
C ASN A 169 2.71 6.98 55.82
N PRO A 170 3.25 6.08 56.70
CA PRO A 170 2.97 4.65 56.63
C PRO A 170 1.88 4.25 57.62
N SER A 171 0.64 4.11 57.20
CA SER A 171 -0.32 3.24 57.91
C SER A 171 -1.58 2.95 57.09
N SER A 172 -1.65 1.81 56.45
CA SER A 172 -2.75 0.82 56.38
C SER A 172 -2.66 -0.09 55.13
N PRO A 173 -2.91 -1.40 55.25
CA PRO A 173 -2.78 -2.32 54.15
C PRO A 173 -4.07 -2.31 53.28
N LYS A 174 -4.07 -1.61 52.15
CA LYS A 174 -5.07 -1.78 51.13
C LYS A 174 -4.46 -2.48 49.91
N LYS A 175 -5.15 -3.52 49.46
CA LYS A 175 -4.89 -4.38 48.32
C LYS A 175 -4.28 -3.60 47.15
N ARG A 176 -3.07 -3.98 46.72
CA ARG A 176 -2.42 -3.51 45.53
C ARG A 176 -3.30 -3.84 44.30
N LYS A 177 -4.07 -2.86 43.83
CA LYS A 177 -4.39 -2.77 42.40
C LYS A 177 -3.09 -2.39 41.71
N VAL A 178 -2.60 -3.24 40.84
CA VAL A 178 -1.57 -2.90 39.87
C VAL A 178 -2.09 -1.69 39.13
N SER A 179 -1.58 -0.52 39.44
CA SER A 179 -1.81 0.68 38.65
C SER A 179 -1.12 0.43 37.32
N ASN A 180 -1.91 0.19 36.27
CA ASN A 180 -1.44 0.37 34.90
C ASN A 180 -0.90 1.80 34.84
N ALA A 181 0.41 1.93 34.90
CA ALA A 181 1.09 3.14 34.49
C ALA A 181 0.61 3.37 33.06
N VAL A 182 -0.15 4.44 32.85
CA VAL A 182 -0.53 4.89 31.50
C VAL A 182 0.79 5.28 30.85
N LEU A 183 1.35 4.35 30.07
CA LEU A 183 2.46 4.61 29.17
C LEU A 183 1.99 5.74 28.27
N VAL A 184 2.54 6.93 28.46
CA VAL A 184 2.33 8.07 27.57
C VAL A 184 2.88 7.63 26.21
N PRO A 185 2.05 7.57 25.14
CA PRO A 185 2.53 7.05 23.88
C PRO A 185 3.59 8.00 23.32
N GLU A 186 4.80 7.49 23.17
CA GLU A 186 5.84 8.14 22.37
C GLU A 186 5.33 8.45 20.95
N ALA A 187 5.97 9.40 20.26
CA ALA A 187 5.68 9.62 18.84
C ALA A 187 5.72 8.27 18.10
N PRO A 188 4.77 7.98 17.21
CA PRO A 188 4.73 6.68 16.56
C PRO A 188 6.08 6.36 15.91
N ASP A 189 6.65 5.21 16.26
CA ASP A 189 7.87 4.73 15.62
C ASP A 189 7.61 4.58 14.11
N PRO A 190 8.38 5.26 13.23
CA PRO A 190 8.22 5.13 11.78
C PRO A 190 8.40 3.69 11.30
N ASN A 191 9.21 2.88 12.00
CA ASN A 191 9.41 1.48 11.68
C ASN A 191 8.15 0.65 11.93
N ILE A 192 7.43 0.90 13.03
CA ILE A 192 6.13 0.28 13.33
C ILE A 192 5.07 0.69 12.28
N SER A 193 5.16 1.90 11.73
CA SER A 193 4.22 2.36 10.71
C SER A 193 4.24 1.51 9.44
N VAL A 194 5.40 0.95 9.07
CA VAL A 194 5.60 0.14 7.86
C VAL A 194 5.75 -1.35 8.14
N ALA A 195 6.25 -1.72 9.33
CA ALA A 195 6.49 -3.09 9.74
C ALA A 195 5.97 -3.33 11.18
N PRO A 196 4.64 -3.34 11.41
CA PRO A 196 4.06 -3.38 12.75
C PRO A 196 4.46 -4.58 13.62
N LEU A 197 4.89 -5.67 12.99
CA LEU A 197 5.26 -6.92 13.67
C LEU A 197 6.78 -7.14 13.77
N TYR A 198 7.60 -6.15 13.39
CA TYR A 198 9.05 -6.35 13.24
C TYR A 198 9.77 -6.71 14.55
N GLN A 199 9.18 -6.38 15.70
CA GLN A 199 9.70 -6.73 17.03
C GLN A 199 9.27 -8.12 17.51
N MET A 200 8.33 -8.78 16.80
CA MET A 200 7.90 -10.13 17.14
C MET A 200 8.79 -11.16 16.45
N ALA A 201 9.03 -12.31 17.10
CA ALA A 201 9.67 -13.44 16.46
C ALA A 201 8.86 -13.87 15.22
N TYR A 202 9.54 -14.10 14.07
CA TYR A 202 8.85 -14.44 12.84
C TYR A 202 8.13 -15.78 12.95
N ASP A 203 8.83 -16.80 13.38
CA ASP A 203 8.30 -18.13 13.66
C ASP A 203 8.53 -18.45 15.16
N PRO A 204 7.50 -18.82 15.92
CA PRO A 204 6.13 -19.08 15.45
C PRO A 204 5.16 -17.87 15.55
N ASP A 205 5.57 -16.74 16.15
CA ASP A 205 4.60 -15.74 16.63
C ASP A 205 3.90 -14.98 15.52
N GLN A 206 4.66 -14.40 14.55
CA GLN A 206 4.04 -13.69 13.42
C GLN A 206 3.21 -14.66 12.57
N LEU A 207 3.73 -15.87 12.27
CA LEU A 207 3.01 -16.85 11.44
C LEU A 207 1.71 -17.29 12.13
N ARG A 208 1.71 -17.50 13.45
CA ARG A 208 0.52 -17.86 14.22
C ARG A 208 -0.54 -16.74 14.19
N GLU A 209 -0.16 -15.49 14.38
CA GLU A 209 -1.09 -14.35 14.33
C GLU A 209 -1.68 -14.17 12.91
N LYS A 210 -0.88 -14.33 11.87
CA LYS A 210 -1.31 -14.27 10.47
C LYS A 210 -2.28 -15.41 10.13
N GLN A 211 -1.96 -16.64 10.50
CA GLN A 211 -2.81 -17.80 10.29
C GLN A 211 -4.15 -17.65 11.02
N LYS A 212 -4.14 -17.16 12.26
CA LYS A 212 -5.35 -16.85 13.02
C LYS A 212 -6.22 -15.80 12.31
N SER A 213 -5.60 -14.72 11.80
CA SER A 213 -6.29 -13.70 11.01
C SER A 213 -6.92 -14.29 9.74
N ALA A 214 -6.19 -15.15 9.00
CA ALA A 214 -6.69 -15.84 7.83
C ALA A 214 -7.89 -16.72 8.15
N ILE A 215 -7.82 -17.50 9.22
CA ILE A 215 -8.93 -18.36 9.69
C ILE A 215 -10.17 -17.52 10.03
N GLU A 216 -10.01 -16.37 10.67
CA GLU A 216 -11.14 -15.45 10.94
C GLU A 216 -11.77 -14.91 9.63
N CYS A 217 -10.97 -14.61 8.60
CA CYS A 217 -11.46 -14.23 7.29
C CYS A 217 -12.23 -15.39 6.61
N LEU A 218 -11.70 -16.60 6.68
CA LEU A 218 -12.35 -17.81 6.15
C LEU A 218 -13.68 -18.11 6.85
N LYS A 219 -13.77 -17.89 8.17
CA LYS A 219 -15.04 -17.97 8.92
C LYS A 219 -16.09 -16.98 8.38
N LYS A 220 -15.69 -15.76 8.03
CA LYS A 220 -16.60 -14.77 7.42
C LYS A 220 -17.09 -15.24 6.06
N VAL A 221 -16.21 -15.77 5.21
CA VAL A 221 -16.58 -16.36 3.91
C VAL A 221 -17.57 -17.52 4.10
N ARG A 222 -17.25 -18.49 4.96
CA ARG A 222 -18.13 -19.62 5.27
C ARG A 222 -19.52 -19.16 5.72
N ASN A 223 -19.58 -18.18 6.63
CA ASN A 223 -20.85 -17.67 7.14
C ASN A 223 -21.66 -16.97 6.03
N ALA A 224 -21.01 -16.20 5.14
CA ALA A 224 -21.67 -15.55 4.02
C ALA A 224 -22.21 -16.55 3.00
N VAL A 225 -21.44 -17.57 2.65
CA VAL A 225 -21.87 -18.68 1.77
C VAL A 225 -23.06 -19.42 2.36
N ASN A 226 -22.98 -19.82 3.65
CA ASN A 226 -24.06 -20.55 4.33
C ASN A 226 -25.35 -19.72 4.47
N LYS A 227 -25.24 -18.39 4.58
CA LYS A 227 -26.39 -17.50 4.66
C LYS A 227 -27.24 -17.49 3.38
N VAL A 228 -26.59 -17.53 2.23
CA VAL A 228 -27.27 -17.43 0.93
C VAL A 228 -27.71 -18.77 0.39
N ASN A 229 -27.05 -19.85 0.80
CA ASN A 229 -27.37 -21.20 0.40
C ASN A 229 -27.97 -21.95 1.60
N LYS A 230 -29.30 -21.94 1.68
CA LYS A 230 -30.06 -22.64 2.73
C LYS A 230 -30.09 -24.16 2.54
N PHE A 231 -29.57 -24.65 1.41
CA PHE A 231 -29.59 -26.08 1.12
C PHE A 231 -28.46 -26.80 1.82
N LYS A 232 -28.76 -27.96 2.38
CA LYS A 232 -27.88 -28.92 3.04
C LYS A 232 -26.86 -29.55 2.08
N TYR A 233 -26.40 -28.82 1.04
CA TYR A 233 -25.49 -29.32 0.00
C TYR A 233 -24.05 -29.55 0.46
N CYS A 234 -23.87 -29.61 1.73
CA CYS A 234 -22.55 -29.76 2.29
C CYS A 234 -22.00 -31.20 2.27
N PHE A 235 -22.67 -32.15 1.62
CA PHE A 235 -22.21 -33.56 1.65
C PHE A 235 -20.97 -33.79 0.78
N LEU A 236 -20.88 -33.17 -0.40
CA LEU A 236 -19.72 -33.34 -1.31
C LEU A 236 -18.53 -32.44 -0.96
N CYS A 237 -18.77 -31.29 -0.31
CA CYS A 237 -17.69 -30.41 0.19
C CYS A 237 -17.18 -30.85 1.58
N LEU A 238 -17.79 -31.84 2.21
CA LEU A 238 -17.52 -32.26 3.59
C LEU A 238 -16.22 -33.07 3.72
N GLU A 239 -15.76 -33.70 2.65
CA GLU A 239 -14.49 -34.42 2.66
C GLU A 239 -13.27 -33.49 2.62
N SER A 240 -13.44 -32.25 2.18
CA SER A 240 -12.37 -31.28 2.03
C SER A 240 -12.19 -30.28 3.20
N GLY A 241 -12.55 -30.63 4.41
CA GLY A 241 -12.14 -29.93 5.65
C GLY A 241 -12.65 -28.50 5.88
N PHE A 242 -12.70 -27.63 4.86
CA PHE A 242 -13.01 -26.20 5.01
C PHE A 242 -14.50 -25.89 5.26
N MET A 243 -15.39 -26.56 4.54
CA MET A 243 -16.85 -26.37 4.65
C MET A 243 -17.53 -27.39 5.55
N SER A 244 -16.78 -28.31 6.18
CA SER A 244 -17.32 -29.34 7.07
C SER A 244 -18.34 -28.76 8.06
N SER A 245 -19.55 -29.28 8.01
CA SER A 245 -20.73 -28.77 8.72
C SER A 245 -20.74 -29.09 10.20
N SER A 246 -19.93 -30.01 10.65
CA SER A 246 -19.90 -30.35 12.06
C SER A 246 -19.24 -29.23 12.83
N ARG A 247 -19.89 -28.70 13.80
CA ARG A 247 -19.54 -27.65 14.79
C ARG A 247 -18.07 -27.54 15.23
N LYS A 248 -17.10 -28.17 14.52
CA LYS A 248 -15.67 -28.02 14.75
C LYS A 248 -15.23 -26.62 14.31
N SER A 249 -14.53 -25.95 15.18
CA SER A 249 -13.85 -24.69 14.86
C SER A 249 -12.89 -24.95 13.70
N LEU A 250 -12.79 -24.00 12.75
CA LEU A 250 -11.71 -24.04 11.78
C LEU A 250 -10.39 -23.97 12.55
N GLY A 251 -9.58 -25.01 12.42
CA GLY A 251 -8.26 -25.08 13.05
C GLY A 251 -7.14 -24.67 12.09
N PRO A 252 -5.90 -24.60 12.58
CA PRO A 252 -4.73 -24.27 11.75
C PRO A 252 -4.56 -25.21 10.54
N GLU A 253 -4.94 -26.47 10.68
CA GLU A 253 -4.88 -27.50 9.63
C GLU A 253 -5.77 -27.19 8.42
N THR A 254 -6.82 -26.37 8.60
CA THR A 254 -7.73 -26.01 7.51
C THR A 254 -7.20 -24.90 6.61
N CYS A 255 -6.13 -24.23 7.00
CA CYS A 255 -5.46 -23.20 6.24
C CYS A 255 -3.96 -23.20 6.57
N PRO A 256 -3.19 -24.14 6.03
CA PRO A 256 -1.74 -24.16 6.23
C PRO A 256 -1.11 -22.89 5.70
N ILE A 257 -0.04 -22.42 6.37
CA ILE A 257 0.71 -21.25 5.98
C ILE A 257 2.09 -21.62 5.46
N THR A 258 2.41 -21.16 4.26
CA THR A 258 3.76 -21.25 3.69
C THR A 258 4.55 -20.00 4.10
N PRO A 259 5.66 -20.13 4.83
CA PRO A 259 6.47 -19.01 5.25
C PRO A 259 7.19 -18.34 4.08
N SER A 260 7.55 -17.07 4.24
CA SER A 260 8.40 -16.38 3.28
C SER A 260 9.82 -16.94 3.30
N PRO A 261 10.43 -17.18 2.14
CA PRO A 261 11.83 -17.61 2.06
C PRO A 261 12.84 -16.51 2.41
N VAL A 262 12.40 -15.26 2.47
CA VAL A 262 13.21 -14.09 2.81
C VAL A 262 12.46 -13.20 3.78
N LEU A 263 13.12 -12.78 4.87
CA LEU A 263 12.47 -12.01 5.94
C LEU A 263 12.83 -10.53 5.93
N SER A 264 14.00 -10.18 5.39
CA SER A 264 14.48 -8.80 5.35
C SER A 264 14.87 -8.39 3.94
N GLY A 265 14.77 -7.08 3.64
CA GLY A 265 15.14 -6.53 2.34
C GLY A 265 14.32 -7.04 1.17
N TYR A 266 13.16 -7.63 1.44
CA TYR A 266 12.40 -8.33 0.41
C TYR A 266 11.56 -7.40 -0.47
N ARG A 267 11.28 -6.19 0.01
CA ARG A 267 10.32 -5.29 -0.61
C ARG A 267 10.91 -4.58 -1.82
N ASN A 268 10.63 -5.10 -3.01
CA ASN A 268 11.16 -4.61 -4.28
C ASN A 268 10.51 -3.31 -4.82
N LYS A 269 9.43 -2.83 -4.20
CA LYS A 269 8.81 -1.52 -4.51
C LYS A 269 8.46 -0.81 -3.22
N ALA A 270 9.11 0.31 -2.96
CA ALA A 270 8.89 1.15 -1.79
C ALA A 270 8.50 2.57 -2.21
N LYS A 271 7.56 3.15 -1.49
CA LYS A 271 7.12 4.52 -1.71
C LYS A 271 7.28 5.31 -0.43
N PHE A 272 8.01 6.43 -0.53
CA PHE A 272 8.25 7.35 0.58
C PHE A 272 7.63 8.71 0.28
N THR A 273 7.11 9.37 1.30
CA THR A 273 6.62 10.74 1.22
C THR A 273 7.79 11.69 1.36
N ILE A 274 7.84 12.73 0.55
CA ILE A 274 8.68 13.90 0.79
C ILE A 274 7.80 14.89 1.55
N GLY A 275 8.13 15.16 2.80
CA GLY A 275 7.28 15.92 3.71
C GLY A 275 8.08 16.75 4.70
N GLU A 276 7.39 17.51 5.54
CA GLU A 276 8.04 18.26 6.62
C GLU A 276 8.53 17.31 7.73
N ASP A 277 9.75 17.52 8.15
CA ASP A 277 10.29 16.84 9.33
C ASP A 277 9.54 17.27 10.60
N ILE A 278 9.44 16.37 11.55
CA ILE A 278 8.91 16.66 12.90
C ILE A 278 9.63 17.83 13.58
N SER A 279 10.90 18.02 13.25
CA SER A 279 11.75 19.06 13.85
C SER A 279 11.71 20.39 13.10
N GLY A 280 11.04 20.45 11.93
CA GLY A 280 10.99 21.64 11.09
C GLY A 280 12.31 21.96 10.37
N ASN A 281 13.19 20.97 10.23
CA ASN A 281 14.51 21.14 9.59
C ASN A 281 14.46 21.02 8.05
N GLY A 282 13.29 21.25 7.44
CA GLY A 282 13.12 21.17 6.00
C GLY A 282 12.57 19.82 5.50
N PRO A 283 12.55 19.59 4.18
CA PRO A 283 11.98 18.39 3.61
C PRO A 283 12.73 17.13 4.02
N ILE A 284 11.98 16.11 4.46
CA ILE A 284 12.51 14.80 4.76
C ILE A 284 11.84 13.73 3.88
N VAL A 285 12.62 12.75 3.44
CA VAL A 285 12.14 11.57 2.73
C VAL A 285 11.84 10.46 3.73
N GLY A 286 10.57 10.09 3.88
CA GLY A 286 10.20 9.09 4.89
C GLY A 286 8.78 8.60 4.76
N VAL A 287 8.21 8.15 5.87
CA VAL A 287 6.84 7.67 5.96
C VAL A 287 6.02 8.54 6.88
N ARG A 288 4.74 8.67 6.61
CA ARG A 288 3.83 9.43 7.46
C ARG A 288 3.62 8.70 8.78
N LEU A 289 3.75 9.43 9.87
CA LEU A 289 3.58 8.92 11.23
C LEU A 289 2.11 8.86 11.66
N GLY A 290 1.22 9.52 10.95
CA GLY A 290 -0.21 9.54 11.23
C GLY A 290 -1.05 9.66 9.97
N ARG A 291 -2.35 9.50 10.14
CA ARG A 291 -3.28 9.63 9.02
C ARG A 291 -3.72 11.07 8.86
N TYR A 292 -3.78 11.56 7.63
CA TYR A 292 -4.35 12.87 7.31
C TYR A 292 -5.70 13.13 7.99
N ARG A 293 -6.58 12.12 8.00
CA ARG A 293 -7.89 12.23 8.63
C ARG A 293 -7.83 12.40 10.15
N GLU A 294 -6.70 12.04 10.76
CA GLU A 294 -6.41 12.17 12.19
C GLU A 294 -5.67 13.47 12.47
N GLY A 295 -5.27 14.17 11.41
CA GLY A 295 -4.67 15.49 11.52
C GLY A 295 -3.16 15.52 11.54
N SER A 296 -2.48 14.41 11.27
CA SER A 296 -1.03 14.40 11.23
C SER A 296 -0.48 14.53 9.81
N THR A 297 0.50 15.42 9.64
CA THR A 297 1.30 15.58 8.41
C THR A 297 2.75 15.16 8.61
N ALA A 298 3.15 14.85 9.85
CA ALA A 298 4.52 14.52 10.22
C ALA A 298 5.06 13.31 9.44
N VAL A 299 6.29 13.45 8.96
CA VAL A 299 7.05 12.43 8.23
C VAL A 299 8.33 12.12 9.01
N ALA A 300 8.74 10.86 9.01
CA ALA A 300 10.03 10.43 9.54
C ALA A 300 10.56 9.24 8.76
N TYR A 301 11.88 9.07 8.75
CA TYR A 301 12.52 7.97 8.04
C TYR A 301 12.49 6.67 8.86
N PRO A 302 12.04 5.54 8.29
CA PRO A 302 11.98 4.26 8.99
C PRO A 302 13.30 3.48 8.87
N ALA A 303 14.35 3.96 9.53
CA ALA A 303 15.71 3.47 9.39
C ALA A 303 15.91 1.99 9.78
N LEU A 304 15.10 1.47 10.71
CA LEU A 304 15.20 0.10 11.23
C LEU A 304 14.14 -0.85 10.64
N ALA A 305 13.37 -0.42 9.65
CA ALA A 305 12.34 -1.26 9.06
C ALA A 305 12.97 -2.38 8.22
N PRO A 306 12.87 -3.64 8.63
CA PRO A 306 13.60 -4.75 8.01
C PRO A 306 13.10 -5.09 6.61
N ILE A 307 11.94 -4.56 6.21
CA ILE A 307 11.31 -4.87 4.91
C ILE A 307 12.02 -4.23 3.72
N PHE A 308 12.75 -3.13 3.92
CA PHE A 308 13.46 -2.43 2.85
C PHE A 308 14.87 -2.99 2.66
N SER A 309 15.32 -3.03 1.42
CA SER A 309 16.67 -3.47 1.05
C SER A 309 17.71 -2.40 1.36
N THR A 310 18.98 -2.80 1.40
CA THR A 310 20.12 -1.88 1.50
C THR A 310 20.15 -0.89 0.34
N THR A 311 19.80 -1.33 -0.88
CA THR A 311 19.67 -0.45 -2.06
C THR A 311 18.60 0.60 -1.88
N THR A 312 17.39 0.20 -1.44
CA THR A 312 16.30 1.16 -1.14
C THR A 312 16.73 2.18 -0.09
N HIS A 313 17.39 1.73 1.01
CA HIS A 313 17.91 2.65 2.03
C HIS A 313 18.96 3.62 1.47
N ALA A 314 19.90 3.13 0.64
CA ALA A 314 20.94 3.96 0.04
C ALA A 314 20.36 5.00 -0.92
N VAL A 315 19.40 4.61 -1.78
CA VAL A 315 18.73 5.53 -2.71
C VAL A 315 17.97 6.62 -1.95
N VAL A 316 17.22 6.26 -0.90
CA VAL A 316 16.48 7.25 -0.09
C VAL A 316 17.44 8.18 0.65
N ALA A 317 18.51 7.67 1.24
CA ALA A 317 19.53 8.49 1.90
C ALA A 317 20.22 9.44 0.91
N SER A 318 20.50 8.97 -0.31
CA SER A 318 21.08 9.82 -1.35
C SER A 318 20.11 10.91 -1.83
N LEU A 319 18.81 10.60 -1.95
CA LEU A 319 17.81 11.63 -2.27
C LEU A 319 17.67 12.64 -1.14
N GLN A 320 17.73 12.18 0.13
CA GLN A 320 17.76 13.10 1.27
C GLN A 320 18.97 14.04 1.21
N ALA A 321 20.16 13.50 0.94
CA ALA A 321 21.36 14.33 0.79
C ALA A 321 21.24 15.32 -0.38
N CYS A 322 20.56 14.95 -1.47
CA CYS A 322 20.26 15.86 -2.58
C CYS A 322 19.33 17.00 -2.13
N LEU A 323 18.28 16.70 -1.37
CA LEU A 323 17.38 17.72 -0.80
C LEU A 323 18.12 18.62 0.20
N ASP A 324 18.97 18.04 1.05
CA ASP A 324 19.79 18.82 1.99
C ASP A 324 20.75 19.76 1.26
N ALA A 325 21.32 19.31 0.14
CA ALA A 325 22.14 20.15 -0.71
C ALA A 325 21.31 21.29 -1.35
N ILE A 326 20.07 21.06 -1.75
CA ILE A 326 19.18 22.09 -2.30
C ILE A 326 18.84 23.13 -1.22
N TYR A 327 18.54 22.74 0.01
CA TYR A 327 17.91 23.63 1.00
C TYR A 327 18.83 24.14 2.11
N HIS A 328 19.97 23.48 2.39
CA HIS A 328 20.72 23.71 3.63
C HIS A 328 22.23 23.92 3.47
N GLN A 329 22.83 23.61 2.33
CA GLN A 329 24.28 23.74 2.17
C GLN A 329 24.66 25.04 1.48
N PRO A 330 25.74 25.74 1.93
CA PRO A 330 26.35 26.82 1.14
C PRO A 330 26.92 26.19 -0.14
N HIS A 331 26.47 26.66 -1.28
CA HIS A 331 26.81 26.08 -2.56
C HIS A 331 28.25 26.46 -3.00
N VAL A 332 28.95 25.51 -3.60
CA VAL A 332 30.27 25.74 -4.21
C VAL A 332 30.09 26.61 -5.46
N GLU A 333 31.00 27.54 -5.70
CA GLU A 333 30.99 28.42 -6.88
C GLU A 333 30.78 27.62 -8.17
N GLY A 334 29.77 28.01 -8.96
CA GLY A 334 29.41 27.40 -10.26
C GLY A 334 28.13 26.61 -10.30
N SER A 335 27.73 25.91 -9.24
CA SER A 335 26.44 25.18 -9.14
C SER A 335 25.42 25.89 -8.25
N ALA A 336 25.85 26.82 -7.43
CA ALA A 336 25.06 27.60 -6.47
C ALA A 336 23.76 28.13 -7.06
N ALA A 337 23.84 28.80 -8.20
CA ALA A 337 22.69 29.49 -8.82
C ALA A 337 21.57 28.53 -9.24
N LEU A 338 21.89 27.26 -9.61
CA LEU A 338 20.90 26.26 -9.99
C LEU A 338 20.14 25.75 -8.77
N PHE A 339 20.85 25.40 -7.68
CA PHE A 339 20.26 24.93 -6.44
C PHE A 339 19.40 26.01 -5.77
N ASP A 340 19.88 27.26 -5.74
CA ASP A 340 19.15 28.41 -5.18
C ASP A 340 17.83 28.67 -5.94
N ARG A 341 17.85 28.56 -7.29
CA ARG A 341 16.62 28.70 -8.08
C ARG A 341 15.61 27.62 -7.71
N VAL A 342 16.03 26.36 -7.64
CA VAL A 342 15.15 25.25 -7.27
C VAL A 342 14.65 25.40 -5.82
N ALA A 343 15.52 25.76 -4.87
CA ALA A 343 15.14 25.99 -3.47
C ALA A 343 14.08 27.09 -3.32
N SER A 344 14.21 28.17 -4.11
CA SER A 344 13.26 29.29 -4.06
C SER A 344 11.91 29.01 -4.71
N ARG A 345 11.82 28.01 -5.59
CA ARG A 345 10.62 27.70 -6.38
C ARG A 345 9.85 26.49 -5.86
N LEU A 346 10.53 25.48 -5.35
CA LEU A 346 9.92 24.24 -4.88
C LEU A 346 9.80 24.22 -3.35
N SER A 347 8.67 23.75 -2.87
CA SER A 347 8.42 23.53 -1.44
C SER A 347 7.72 22.19 -1.23
N VAL A 348 7.65 21.73 0.02
CA VAL A 348 6.92 20.52 0.38
C VAL A 348 5.43 20.68 0.06
N TYR A 349 4.84 19.64 -0.54
CA TYR A 349 3.42 19.64 -0.87
C TYR A 349 2.55 19.41 0.37
N ASP A 350 1.74 20.39 0.70
CA ASP A 350 0.69 20.26 1.71
C ASP A 350 -0.61 19.78 1.05
N ALA A 351 -1.03 18.57 1.38
CA ALA A 351 -2.25 18.00 0.81
C ALA A 351 -3.55 18.66 1.31
N VAL A 352 -3.49 19.51 2.33
CA VAL A 352 -4.65 20.28 2.85
C VAL A 352 -4.85 21.55 2.05
N THR A 353 -3.82 22.37 1.99
CA THR A 353 -3.83 23.62 1.22
C THR A 353 -3.63 23.39 -0.27
N LYS A 354 -3.07 22.22 -0.64
CA LYS A 354 -2.65 21.84 -2.00
C LYS A 354 -1.59 22.78 -2.59
N ALA A 355 -0.86 23.44 -1.71
CA ALA A 355 0.31 24.25 -2.06
C ALA A 355 1.57 23.40 -1.96
N GLY A 356 2.62 23.85 -2.67
CA GLY A 356 3.90 23.16 -2.73
C GLY A 356 3.98 22.11 -3.85
N ASN A 357 5.15 21.49 -3.96
CA ASN A 357 5.50 20.67 -5.12
C ASN A 357 5.96 19.25 -4.75
N TRP A 358 6.91 19.08 -3.81
CA TRP A 358 7.45 17.77 -3.44
C TRP A 358 6.39 16.86 -2.84
N CYS A 359 6.11 15.74 -3.50
CA CYS A 359 5.07 14.80 -3.05
C CYS A 359 5.65 13.52 -2.46
N ASP A 360 6.32 12.75 -3.28
CA ASP A 360 6.83 11.44 -2.89
C ASP A 360 7.88 10.90 -3.88
N VAL A 361 8.59 9.88 -3.45
CA VAL A 361 9.49 9.09 -4.27
C VAL A 361 9.08 7.62 -4.22
N THR A 362 9.15 6.95 -5.37
CA THR A 362 8.98 5.50 -5.47
C THR A 362 10.31 4.90 -5.94
N VAL A 363 10.82 3.94 -5.19
CA VAL A 363 11.98 3.13 -5.56
C VAL A 363 11.48 1.74 -5.91
N ARG A 364 11.87 1.22 -7.06
CA ARG A 364 11.61 -0.15 -7.49
C ARG A 364 12.92 -0.80 -7.92
N GLU A 365 13.23 -1.92 -7.36
CA GLU A 365 14.44 -2.69 -7.63
C GLU A 365 14.12 -4.10 -8.11
N SER A 366 15.07 -4.74 -8.77
CA SER A 366 14.98 -6.12 -9.20
C SER A 366 16.13 -6.95 -8.69
N ARG A 367 15.94 -8.26 -8.64
CA ARG A 367 17.00 -9.24 -8.33
C ARG A 367 18.12 -9.27 -9.37
N LEU A 368 17.89 -8.69 -10.54
CA LEU A 368 18.87 -8.58 -11.61
C LEU A 368 19.70 -7.29 -11.56
N GLY A 369 19.52 -6.46 -10.53
CA GLY A 369 20.27 -5.25 -10.28
C GLY A 369 19.69 -3.98 -10.92
N ASP A 370 18.53 -4.04 -11.57
CA ASP A 370 17.84 -2.82 -12.00
C ASP A 370 17.29 -2.07 -10.79
N CYS A 371 17.45 -0.75 -10.79
CA CYS A 371 16.86 0.15 -9.81
C CYS A 371 16.22 1.35 -10.52
N LEU A 372 14.90 1.44 -10.44
CA LEU A 372 14.12 2.55 -10.98
C LEU A 372 13.67 3.45 -9.85
N MET A 373 13.97 4.74 -9.95
CA MET A 373 13.49 5.79 -9.06
C MET A 373 12.53 6.71 -9.80
N GLU A 374 11.37 6.95 -9.22
CA GLU A 374 10.39 7.92 -9.69
C GLU A 374 10.16 8.98 -8.61
N VAL A 375 10.52 10.22 -8.89
CA VAL A 375 10.22 11.38 -8.06
C VAL A 375 8.93 12.02 -8.57
N ARG A 376 7.96 12.26 -7.68
CA ARG A 376 6.69 12.88 -8.04
C ARG A 376 6.56 14.26 -7.40
N ILE A 377 6.22 15.23 -8.22
CA ILE A 377 5.96 16.60 -7.80
C ILE A 377 4.62 17.10 -8.34
N GLN A 378 3.99 18.01 -7.62
CA GLN A 378 2.92 18.84 -8.15
C GLN A 378 3.51 19.93 -9.05
N ARG A 379 3.03 20.02 -10.29
CA ARG A 379 3.46 21.08 -11.19
C ARG A 379 3.12 22.47 -10.64
N GLY A 380 1.89 22.62 -10.13
CA GLY A 380 1.46 23.90 -9.56
C GLY A 380 1.76 25.07 -10.48
N ASN A 381 2.49 26.07 -9.97
CA ASN A 381 2.91 27.27 -10.69
C ASN A 381 4.32 27.16 -11.32
N LEU A 382 4.92 25.95 -11.32
CA LEU A 382 6.24 25.73 -11.92
C LEU A 382 6.16 25.92 -13.45
N ILE A 383 7.11 26.67 -13.99
CA ILE A 383 7.33 26.79 -15.43
C ILE A 383 8.26 25.68 -15.93
N ASP A 384 8.40 25.52 -17.23
CA ASP A 384 9.20 24.44 -17.81
C ASP A 384 10.70 24.56 -17.48
N GLU A 385 11.21 25.79 -17.27
CA GLU A 385 12.57 26.07 -16.82
C GLU A 385 12.81 25.57 -15.40
N ASP A 386 11.86 25.78 -14.46
CA ASP A 386 11.97 25.27 -13.09
C ASP A 386 12.07 23.72 -13.08
N ILE A 387 11.30 23.09 -13.96
CA ILE A 387 11.29 21.63 -14.13
C ILE A 387 12.61 21.15 -14.74
N ALA A 388 13.13 21.86 -15.75
CA ALA A 388 14.40 21.53 -16.39
C ALA A 388 15.59 21.70 -15.42
N ASP A 389 15.55 22.74 -14.57
CA ASP A 389 16.52 22.93 -13.50
C ASP A 389 16.53 21.75 -12.51
N LEU A 390 15.33 21.31 -12.07
CA LEU A 390 15.21 20.14 -11.21
C LEU A 390 15.71 18.85 -11.89
N GLU A 391 15.35 18.62 -13.16
CA GLU A 391 15.84 17.51 -13.94
C GLU A 391 17.37 17.50 -14.03
N SER A 392 17.97 18.67 -14.21
CA SER A 392 19.42 18.84 -14.28
C SER A 392 20.09 18.47 -12.96
N ILE A 393 19.56 18.93 -11.82
CA ILE A 393 20.07 18.56 -10.49
C ILE A 393 19.97 17.05 -10.29
N LEU A 394 18.79 16.46 -10.49
CA LEU A 394 18.58 15.03 -10.29
C LEU A 394 19.49 14.18 -11.19
N ARG A 395 19.67 14.59 -12.44
CA ARG A 395 20.57 13.94 -13.40
C ARG A 395 22.01 14.01 -12.92
N GLN A 396 22.51 15.19 -12.60
CA GLN A 396 23.90 15.38 -12.13
C GLN A 396 24.15 14.63 -10.83
N TRP A 397 23.13 14.54 -9.95
CA TRP A 397 23.28 13.84 -8.69
C TRP A 397 23.38 12.32 -8.85
N PHE A 398 22.46 11.70 -9.61
CA PHE A 398 22.32 10.26 -9.68
C PHE A 398 23.02 9.57 -10.86
N GLN A 399 23.55 10.32 -11.83
CA GLN A 399 24.38 9.72 -12.89
C GLN A 399 25.72 9.20 -12.35
N PRO A 400 26.36 8.24 -13.03
CA PRO A 400 27.71 7.80 -12.70
C PRO A 400 28.67 8.99 -12.59
N GLY A 401 29.41 9.06 -11.49
CA GLY A 401 30.30 10.18 -11.18
C GLY A 401 29.67 11.32 -10.39
N GLY A 402 28.33 11.36 -10.25
CA GLY A 402 27.64 12.30 -9.35
C GLY A 402 27.68 11.83 -7.89
N PRO A 403 27.32 12.72 -6.93
CA PRO A 403 27.35 12.40 -5.50
C PRO A 403 26.54 11.14 -5.11
N GLY A 404 25.40 10.93 -5.77
CA GLY A 404 24.54 9.77 -5.60
C GLY A 404 24.74 8.68 -6.66
N GLY A 405 25.71 8.79 -7.56
CA GLY A 405 25.88 7.83 -8.66
C GLY A 405 26.23 6.41 -8.23
N SER A 406 26.82 6.25 -7.04
CA SER A 406 27.20 4.94 -6.49
C SER A 406 26.03 4.10 -5.95
N VAL A 407 24.83 4.69 -5.76
CA VAL A 407 23.68 3.93 -5.22
C VAL A 407 22.97 3.04 -6.25
N GLY A 408 23.41 3.10 -7.51
CA GLY A 408 23.00 2.14 -8.55
C GLY A 408 21.62 2.41 -9.16
N VAL A 409 21.11 3.65 -9.16
CA VAL A 409 19.89 4.00 -9.89
C VAL A 409 20.13 3.83 -11.39
N THR A 410 19.44 2.87 -12.02
CA THR A 410 19.55 2.58 -13.45
C THR A 410 18.55 3.33 -14.30
N SER A 411 17.48 3.83 -13.70
CA SER A 411 16.45 4.62 -14.38
C SER A 411 15.84 5.63 -13.41
N LEU A 412 15.77 6.90 -13.84
CA LEU A 412 15.22 8.00 -13.05
C LEU A 412 14.17 8.76 -13.85
N HIS A 413 13.00 8.93 -13.25
CA HIS A 413 11.86 9.62 -13.82
C HIS A 413 11.33 10.71 -12.90
N LEU A 414 10.87 11.81 -13.50
CA LEU A 414 10.14 12.87 -12.84
C LEU A 414 8.69 12.84 -13.32
N ALA A 415 7.77 12.61 -12.41
CA ALA A 415 6.34 12.57 -12.69
C ALA A 415 5.67 13.86 -12.20
N LEU A 416 5.02 14.58 -13.12
CA LEU A 416 4.39 15.88 -12.89
C LEU A 416 2.89 15.68 -12.70
N LEU A 417 2.40 15.92 -11.47
CA LEU A 417 0.98 15.90 -11.17
C LEU A 417 0.34 17.23 -11.58
N THR A 418 -0.68 17.20 -12.43
CA THR A 418 -1.45 18.38 -12.84
C THR A 418 -2.87 18.29 -12.27
N GLY A 419 -3.23 19.23 -11.37
CA GLY A 419 -4.59 19.35 -10.81
C GLY A 419 -4.98 18.31 -9.76
N ASP A 420 -6.28 18.26 -9.43
CA ASP A 420 -6.90 17.40 -8.42
C ASP A 420 -7.17 15.96 -8.93
N SER A 421 -6.70 15.62 -10.11
CA SER A 421 -7.04 14.39 -10.82
C SER A 421 -6.50 13.13 -10.12
N GLN A 422 -7.24 12.04 -10.22
CA GLN A 422 -6.76 10.71 -9.83
C GLN A 422 -5.43 10.42 -10.56
N PRO A 423 -4.53 9.64 -9.97
CA PRO A 423 -3.14 9.48 -10.44
C PRO A 423 -2.96 8.99 -11.89
N SER A 424 -4.01 8.56 -12.57
CA SER A 424 -3.91 7.93 -13.90
C SER A 424 -4.11 8.87 -15.09
N ASP A 425 -4.78 10.03 -14.92
CA ASP A 425 -5.32 10.73 -16.10
C ASP A 425 -4.60 12.04 -16.49
N SER A 426 -3.57 12.47 -15.73
CA SER A 426 -2.90 13.76 -15.95
C SER A 426 -1.42 13.79 -15.53
N LEU A 427 -0.71 12.67 -15.70
CA LEU A 427 0.72 12.60 -15.47
C LEU A 427 1.47 12.99 -16.73
N ALA A 428 2.05 14.20 -16.75
CA ALA A 428 3.14 14.50 -17.67
C ALA A 428 4.43 13.90 -17.10
N GLU A 429 5.15 13.15 -17.90
CA GLU A 429 6.35 12.42 -17.49
C GLU A 429 7.57 12.97 -18.18
N ARG A 430 8.67 13.07 -17.43
CA ARG A 430 10.00 13.40 -17.89
C ARG A 430 10.95 12.25 -17.55
N CYS A 431 11.54 11.65 -18.56
CA CYS A 431 12.64 10.70 -18.38
C CYS A 431 13.91 11.47 -18.10
N VAL A 432 14.39 11.44 -16.87
CA VAL A 432 15.66 12.05 -16.51
C VAL A 432 16.81 11.23 -17.14
N PHE A 433 16.81 9.90 -16.91
CA PHE A 433 17.64 8.94 -17.63
C PHE A 433 17.10 7.51 -17.47
N GLY A 434 17.60 6.56 -18.29
CA GLY A 434 17.23 5.14 -18.22
C GLY A 434 16.05 4.78 -19.08
N LYS A 435 15.47 3.58 -18.86
CA LYS A 435 14.46 2.97 -19.75
C LYS A 435 13.02 3.05 -19.23
N GLY A 436 12.80 3.47 -17.98
CA GLY A 436 11.46 3.47 -17.35
C GLY A 436 10.90 2.09 -17.04
N THR A 437 11.71 1.05 -17.15
CA THR A 437 11.35 -0.33 -16.84
C THR A 437 12.46 -1.00 -16.04
N ILE A 438 12.10 -2.03 -15.27
CA ILE A 438 13.05 -2.98 -14.69
C ILE A 438 12.78 -4.37 -15.24
N THR A 439 13.77 -5.25 -15.17
CA THR A 439 13.64 -6.67 -15.50
C THR A 439 13.77 -7.49 -14.22
N GLU A 440 12.71 -8.21 -13.84
CA GLU A 440 12.69 -9.06 -12.65
C GLU A 440 12.73 -10.54 -13.06
N LEU A 441 13.35 -11.38 -12.23
CA LEU A 441 13.39 -12.84 -12.38
C LEU A 441 12.40 -13.47 -11.38
N CYS A 442 11.40 -14.18 -11.88
CA CYS A 442 10.41 -14.87 -11.05
C CYS A 442 10.05 -16.23 -11.67
N CYS A 443 10.08 -17.30 -10.89
CA CYS A 443 9.84 -18.68 -11.36
C CYS A 443 10.69 -19.08 -12.59
N GLY A 444 11.95 -18.62 -12.66
CA GLY A 444 12.83 -18.87 -13.79
C GLY A 444 12.53 -18.04 -15.06
N LEU A 445 11.47 -17.23 -15.06
CA LEU A 445 11.07 -16.37 -16.18
C LEU A 445 11.50 -14.91 -15.93
N LYS A 446 11.82 -14.19 -17.00
CA LYS A 446 12.14 -12.76 -16.98
C LYS A 446 10.89 -11.94 -17.23
N PHE A 447 10.63 -10.97 -16.36
CA PHE A 447 9.50 -10.05 -16.46
C PHE A 447 9.99 -8.62 -16.61
N VAL A 448 9.71 -8.00 -17.74
CA VAL A 448 9.83 -6.55 -17.91
C VAL A 448 8.63 -5.90 -17.24
N ILE A 449 8.91 -4.97 -16.34
CA ILE A 449 7.89 -4.31 -15.51
C ILE A 449 8.02 -2.81 -15.72
N SER A 450 6.99 -2.19 -16.27
CA SER A 450 6.94 -0.74 -16.39
C SER A 450 6.72 -0.08 -15.03
N ARG A 451 7.04 1.17 -14.94
CA ARG A 451 6.96 2.01 -13.74
C ARG A 451 5.59 1.97 -13.07
N ASP A 452 4.52 2.09 -13.84
CA ASP A 452 3.13 2.11 -13.42
C ASP A 452 2.54 0.71 -13.16
N ALA A 453 3.12 -0.34 -13.76
CA ALA A 453 2.60 -1.69 -13.65
C ALA A 453 2.69 -2.24 -12.22
N PHE A 454 1.66 -3.02 -11.86
CA PHE A 454 1.67 -3.78 -10.62
C PHE A 454 2.59 -5.01 -10.77
N PHE A 455 3.32 -5.30 -9.73
CA PHE A 455 4.06 -6.55 -9.53
C PHE A 455 4.15 -6.81 -8.03
N GLN A 456 4.12 -8.06 -7.62
CA GLN A 456 4.19 -8.45 -6.21
C GLN A 456 5.48 -7.95 -5.56
N VAL A 457 5.39 -7.43 -4.32
CA VAL A 457 6.51 -6.71 -3.69
C VAL A 457 7.59 -7.61 -3.09
N ASN A 458 7.35 -8.90 -2.98
CA ASN A 458 8.29 -9.90 -2.48
C ASN A 458 8.42 -11.03 -3.52
N THR A 459 9.39 -10.92 -4.42
CA THR A 459 9.54 -11.83 -5.55
C THR A 459 9.71 -13.28 -5.13
N LEU A 460 10.55 -13.56 -4.12
CA LEU A 460 10.80 -14.95 -3.68
C LEU A 460 9.58 -15.58 -3.00
N ALA A 461 8.82 -14.83 -2.24
CA ALA A 461 7.56 -15.34 -1.67
C ALA A 461 6.46 -15.44 -2.74
N THR A 462 6.51 -14.62 -3.78
CA THR A 462 5.61 -14.72 -4.95
C THR A 462 5.84 -16.01 -5.71
N GLU A 463 7.09 -16.48 -5.83
CA GLU A 463 7.40 -17.79 -6.39
C GLU A 463 6.67 -18.90 -5.61
N LYS A 464 6.64 -18.83 -4.26
CA LYS A 464 5.86 -19.75 -3.42
C LYS A 464 4.35 -19.64 -3.60
N LEU A 465 3.84 -18.42 -3.81
CA LEU A 465 2.45 -18.20 -4.11
C LEU A 465 2.06 -18.86 -5.45
N TYR A 466 2.86 -18.65 -6.49
CA TYR A 466 2.59 -19.22 -7.82
C TYR A 466 2.80 -20.73 -7.87
N GLU A 467 3.76 -21.25 -7.09
CA GLU A 467 3.92 -22.69 -6.86
C GLU A 467 2.66 -23.30 -6.21
N GLU A 468 2.06 -22.63 -5.23
CA GLU A 468 0.81 -23.10 -4.61
C GLU A 468 -0.36 -23.05 -5.61
N VAL A 469 -0.49 -21.98 -6.42
CA VAL A 469 -1.51 -21.92 -7.48
C VAL A 469 -1.31 -23.04 -8.50
N ARG A 470 -0.06 -23.29 -8.94
CA ARG A 470 0.30 -24.37 -9.85
C ARG A 470 -0.08 -25.74 -9.27
N ARG A 471 0.31 -25.99 -8.02
CA ARG A 471 -0.01 -27.23 -7.30
C ARG A 471 -1.51 -27.49 -7.26
N ARG A 472 -2.32 -26.44 -7.05
CA ARG A 472 -3.79 -26.52 -7.07
C ARG A 472 -4.32 -26.88 -8.46
N CYS A 473 -3.80 -26.24 -9.50
CA CYS A 473 -4.20 -26.56 -10.87
C CYS A 473 -3.86 -28.01 -11.24
N ILE A 474 -2.67 -28.48 -10.91
CA ILE A 474 -2.24 -29.85 -11.17
C ILE A 474 -3.13 -30.84 -10.40
N ALA A 475 -3.39 -30.60 -9.11
CA ALA A 475 -4.25 -31.47 -8.31
C ALA A 475 -5.69 -31.56 -8.86
N ILE A 476 -6.23 -30.48 -9.40
CA ILE A 476 -7.54 -30.47 -10.08
C ILE A 476 -7.51 -31.36 -11.32
N LEU A 477 -6.47 -31.23 -12.17
CA LEU A 477 -6.35 -32.03 -13.39
C LEU A 477 -6.17 -33.51 -13.09
N GLU A 478 -5.38 -33.86 -12.06
CA GLU A 478 -5.17 -35.24 -11.59
C GLU A 478 -6.47 -35.83 -11.01
N GLU A 479 -7.21 -35.10 -10.16
CA GLU A 479 -8.50 -35.54 -9.60
C GLU A 479 -9.53 -35.86 -10.71
N GLU A 480 -9.49 -35.08 -11.80
CA GLU A 480 -10.39 -35.26 -12.94
C GLU A 480 -9.85 -36.26 -13.99
N GLY A 481 -8.66 -36.82 -13.78
CA GLY A 481 -8.02 -37.75 -14.72
C GLY A 481 -7.65 -37.11 -16.05
N LYS A 482 -7.39 -35.82 -16.06
CA LYS A 482 -7.05 -35.02 -17.27
C LYS A 482 -5.55 -34.87 -17.41
N PRO A 483 -5.03 -35.02 -18.64
CA PRO A 483 -3.62 -34.74 -18.88
C PRO A 483 -3.34 -33.23 -18.76
N LEU A 484 -2.08 -32.88 -18.39
CA LEU A 484 -1.58 -31.52 -18.55
C LEU A 484 -1.76 -31.07 -20.00
N GLN A 485 -1.93 -29.79 -20.21
CA GLN A 485 -2.13 -29.17 -21.52
C GLN A 485 -3.42 -29.61 -22.26
N SER A 486 -4.43 -30.12 -21.53
CA SER A 486 -5.75 -30.39 -22.11
C SER A 486 -6.80 -29.33 -21.78
N THR A 487 -6.47 -28.39 -20.90
CA THR A 487 -7.39 -27.42 -20.31
C THR A 487 -6.90 -25.99 -20.57
N ILE A 488 -7.81 -25.04 -20.54
CA ILE A 488 -7.51 -23.61 -20.73
C ILE A 488 -7.40 -22.93 -19.36
N LEU A 489 -6.35 -22.12 -19.16
CA LEU A 489 -6.25 -21.22 -18.02
C LEU A 489 -6.86 -19.85 -18.36
N LEU A 490 -7.78 -19.39 -17.55
CA LEU A 490 -8.29 -18.03 -17.59
C LEU A 490 -7.73 -17.22 -16.41
N ASP A 491 -6.80 -16.31 -16.68
CA ASP A 491 -6.15 -15.43 -15.70
C ASP A 491 -6.83 -14.06 -15.70
N VAL A 492 -7.67 -13.79 -14.71
CA VAL A 492 -8.46 -12.55 -14.59
C VAL A 492 -7.79 -11.59 -13.61
N CYS A 493 -7.58 -10.36 -14.04
CA CYS A 493 -6.73 -9.35 -13.41
C CYS A 493 -5.25 -9.75 -13.49
N CYS A 494 -4.81 -10.19 -14.68
CA CYS A 494 -3.51 -10.83 -14.87
C CYS A 494 -2.30 -9.89 -14.71
N GLY A 495 -2.51 -8.56 -14.62
CA GLY A 495 -1.42 -7.60 -14.52
C GLY A 495 -0.43 -7.74 -15.69
N THR A 496 0.84 -7.93 -15.40
CA THR A 496 1.90 -8.17 -16.40
C THR A 496 1.99 -9.64 -16.86
N GLY A 497 0.93 -10.42 -16.64
CA GLY A 497 0.80 -11.80 -17.08
C GLY A 497 1.54 -12.81 -16.20
N THR A 498 1.89 -12.46 -14.98
CA THR A 498 2.81 -13.25 -14.15
C THR A 498 2.30 -14.62 -13.80
N ILE A 499 1.05 -14.75 -13.30
CA ILE A 499 0.45 -16.05 -12.97
C ILE A 499 0.30 -16.89 -14.24
N GLY A 500 -0.34 -16.33 -15.26
CA GLY A 500 -0.59 -17.05 -16.50
C GLY A 500 0.67 -17.55 -17.18
N LEU A 501 1.74 -16.74 -17.22
CA LEU A 501 3.03 -17.13 -17.83
C LEU A 501 3.76 -18.19 -16.99
N CYS A 502 3.76 -18.06 -15.66
CA CYS A 502 4.38 -19.05 -14.78
C CYS A 502 3.70 -20.42 -14.82
N LEU A 503 2.44 -20.49 -15.27
CA LEU A 503 1.66 -21.71 -15.38
C LEU A 503 1.47 -22.19 -16.83
N ALA A 504 1.99 -21.49 -17.81
CA ALA A 504 1.72 -21.73 -19.23
C ALA A 504 2.05 -23.16 -19.71
N ASP A 505 3.04 -23.79 -19.13
CA ASP A 505 3.47 -25.17 -19.42
C ASP A 505 2.45 -26.24 -18.94
N CYS A 506 1.54 -25.90 -18.02
CA CYS A 506 0.48 -26.80 -17.52
C CYS A 506 -0.78 -26.78 -18.38
N PHE A 507 -0.92 -25.82 -19.30
CA PHE A 507 -2.16 -25.59 -20.02
C PHE A 507 -1.98 -25.59 -21.53
N GLU A 508 -3.03 -25.99 -22.27
CA GLU A 508 -3.05 -25.88 -23.72
C GLU A 508 -3.00 -24.39 -24.14
N LYS A 509 -3.75 -23.58 -23.44
CA LYS A 509 -3.87 -22.14 -23.74
C LYS A 509 -4.05 -21.33 -22.45
N VAL A 510 -3.40 -20.18 -22.39
CA VAL A 510 -3.59 -19.19 -21.33
C VAL A 510 -4.27 -17.95 -21.90
N ILE A 511 -5.31 -17.47 -21.24
CA ILE A 511 -6.02 -16.24 -21.58
C ILE A 511 -5.94 -15.30 -20.39
N GLY A 512 -5.19 -14.19 -20.53
CA GLY A 512 -5.06 -13.15 -19.52
C GLY A 512 -5.92 -11.94 -19.85
N ILE A 513 -6.62 -11.40 -18.85
CA ILE A 513 -7.44 -10.18 -18.97
C ILE A 513 -7.01 -9.19 -17.90
N GLU A 514 -6.70 -7.95 -18.31
CA GLU A 514 -6.31 -6.86 -17.43
C GLU A 514 -6.90 -5.53 -17.90
N LEU A 515 -7.25 -4.67 -16.96
CA LEU A 515 -7.86 -3.37 -17.25
C LEU A 515 -6.86 -2.38 -17.84
N MET A 516 -5.61 -2.43 -17.40
CA MET A 516 -4.55 -1.48 -17.77
C MET A 516 -3.86 -1.89 -19.08
N PRO A 517 -3.95 -1.08 -20.16
CA PRO A 517 -3.31 -1.42 -21.43
C PRO A 517 -1.80 -1.58 -21.34
N SER A 518 -1.10 -0.73 -20.55
CA SER A 518 0.35 -0.81 -20.34
C SER A 518 0.80 -2.12 -19.70
N ALA A 519 -0.01 -2.67 -18.77
CA ALA A 519 0.26 -3.96 -18.17
C ALA A 519 0.11 -5.11 -19.18
N ILE A 520 -0.85 -5.03 -20.08
CA ILE A 520 -1.04 -6.01 -21.17
C ILE A 520 0.10 -5.95 -22.20
N GLU A 521 0.59 -4.76 -22.51
CA GLU A 521 1.79 -4.61 -23.35
C GLU A 521 2.99 -5.30 -22.72
N ASN A 522 3.19 -5.10 -21.41
CA ASN A 522 4.21 -5.82 -20.65
C ASN A 522 3.97 -7.35 -20.67
N ALA A 523 2.72 -7.81 -20.49
CA ALA A 523 2.39 -9.24 -20.51
C ALA A 523 2.74 -9.89 -21.86
N ARG A 524 2.41 -9.24 -22.98
CA ARG A 524 2.76 -9.71 -24.33
C ARG A 524 4.29 -9.69 -24.56
N MET A 525 4.95 -8.66 -24.10
CA MET A 525 6.43 -8.56 -24.15
C MET A 525 7.06 -9.68 -23.32
N ASN A 526 6.55 -9.95 -22.14
CA ASN A 526 7.03 -10.99 -21.23
C ASN A 526 6.81 -12.39 -21.84
N ALA A 527 5.66 -12.65 -22.46
CA ALA A 527 5.43 -13.90 -23.20
C ALA A 527 6.50 -14.11 -24.28
N LYS A 528 6.74 -13.09 -25.12
CA LYS A 528 7.74 -13.14 -26.19
C LYS A 528 9.16 -13.31 -25.65
N LEU A 529 9.51 -12.58 -24.58
CA LEU A 529 10.83 -12.63 -23.96
C LEU A 529 11.17 -14.04 -23.45
N ASN A 530 10.17 -14.77 -22.96
CA ASN A 530 10.32 -16.12 -22.43
C ASN A 530 9.97 -17.23 -23.43
N GLY A 531 9.70 -16.92 -24.70
CA GLY A 531 9.37 -17.90 -25.73
C GLY A 531 8.03 -18.61 -25.52
N ILE A 532 7.12 -18.04 -24.71
CA ILE A 532 5.80 -18.61 -24.41
C ILE A 532 4.84 -18.20 -25.53
N THR A 533 4.33 -19.18 -26.29
CA THR A 533 3.50 -18.95 -27.48
C THR A 533 2.00 -19.25 -27.27
N ASN A 534 1.67 -19.97 -26.19
CA ASN A 534 0.29 -20.39 -25.89
C ASN A 534 -0.45 -19.40 -24.98
N ALA A 535 0.13 -18.24 -24.63
CA ALA A 535 -0.47 -17.23 -23.77
C ALA A 535 -0.94 -16.00 -24.60
N HIS A 536 -2.20 -15.60 -24.38
CA HIS A 536 -2.85 -14.50 -25.09
C HIS A 536 -3.43 -13.50 -24.11
N PHE A 537 -3.14 -12.20 -24.27
CA PHE A 537 -3.50 -11.16 -23.31
C PHE A 537 -4.37 -10.08 -23.94
N TYR A 538 -5.43 -9.67 -23.21
CA TYR A 538 -6.47 -8.75 -23.66
C TYR A 538 -6.65 -7.59 -22.67
N ALA A 539 -6.57 -6.36 -23.20
CA ALA A 539 -6.77 -5.14 -22.41
C ALA A 539 -8.25 -4.77 -22.38
N GLY A 540 -8.81 -4.57 -21.18
CA GLY A 540 -10.17 -4.08 -21.00
C GLY A 540 -10.85 -4.61 -19.76
N LYS A 541 -12.11 -4.19 -19.59
CA LYS A 541 -12.93 -4.64 -18.47
C LYS A 541 -13.29 -6.11 -18.62
N ALA A 542 -12.93 -6.92 -17.64
CA ALA A 542 -13.16 -8.36 -17.70
C ALA A 542 -14.64 -8.72 -17.89
N GLU A 543 -15.57 -7.98 -17.26
CA GLU A 543 -17.01 -8.19 -17.42
C GLU A 543 -17.54 -7.97 -18.86
N LEU A 544 -16.80 -7.24 -19.69
CA LEU A 544 -17.16 -7.03 -21.10
C LEU A 544 -16.50 -8.07 -22.02
N LEU A 545 -15.21 -8.35 -21.78
CA LEU A 545 -14.41 -9.23 -22.64
C LEU A 545 -14.75 -10.72 -22.45
N LEU A 546 -15.02 -11.14 -21.20
CA LEU A 546 -15.24 -12.55 -20.88
C LEU A 546 -16.34 -13.19 -21.73
N LYS A 547 -17.43 -12.46 -22.00
CA LYS A 547 -18.56 -12.99 -22.77
C LYS A 547 -18.15 -13.41 -24.18
N ASP A 548 -17.41 -12.56 -24.87
CA ASP A 548 -16.99 -12.81 -26.26
C ASP A 548 -15.85 -13.84 -26.29
N LEU A 549 -14.85 -13.71 -25.43
CA LEU A 549 -13.76 -14.67 -25.34
C LEU A 549 -14.25 -16.09 -25.02
N MET A 550 -15.23 -16.25 -24.12
CA MET A 550 -15.78 -17.57 -23.80
C MET A 550 -16.53 -18.21 -24.97
N ARG A 551 -17.20 -17.42 -25.81
CA ARG A 551 -17.89 -17.91 -27.02
C ARG A 551 -16.90 -18.41 -28.09
N ASP A 552 -15.77 -17.73 -28.22
CA ASP A 552 -14.77 -17.99 -29.25
C ASP A 552 -13.82 -19.16 -28.91
N LEU A 553 -13.94 -19.74 -27.75
CA LEU A 553 -13.16 -20.90 -27.32
C LEU A 553 -13.82 -22.22 -27.73
N PRO A 554 -13.04 -23.28 -28.04
CA PRO A 554 -13.58 -24.61 -28.33
C PRO A 554 -14.53 -25.10 -27.23
N GLU A 555 -15.69 -25.67 -27.65
CA GLU A 555 -16.74 -26.06 -26.70
C GLU A 555 -16.35 -27.28 -25.84
N ASP A 556 -15.47 -28.14 -26.34
CA ASP A 556 -14.98 -29.35 -25.70
C ASP A 556 -13.92 -29.09 -24.61
N LYS A 557 -13.41 -27.85 -24.50
CA LYS A 557 -12.36 -27.51 -23.55
C LYS A 557 -12.91 -26.95 -22.25
N GLU A 558 -12.46 -27.52 -21.14
CA GLU A 558 -12.70 -26.96 -19.84
C GLU A 558 -11.76 -25.83 -19.51
N ILE A 559 -12.17 -25.05 -18.53
CA ILE A 559 -11.48 -23.84 -18.14
C ILE A 559 -11.27 -23.84 -16.62
N ILE A 560 -10.03 -23.71 -16.20
CA ILE A 560 -9.69 -23.35 -14.83
C ILE A 560 -9.51 -21.81 -14.79
N ALA A 561 -10.25 -21.12 -13.93
CA ALA A 561 -10.11 -19.70 -13.78
C ALA A 561 -9.27 -19.36 -12.55
N VAL A 562 -8.28 -18.46 -12.70
CA VAL A 562 -7.52 -17.86 -11.60
C VAL A 562 -7.89 -16.39 -11.53
N LEU A 563 -8.22 -15.91 -10.34
CA LEU A 563 -8.57 -14.53 -10.06
C LEU A 563 -7.62 -13.99 -8.99
N ASP A 564 -6.81 -12.98 -9.36
CA ASP A 564 -5.97 -12.20 -8.43
C ASP A 564 -6.41 -10.72 -8.43
N PRO A 565 -7.59 -10.40 -7.88
CA PRO A 565 -8.16 -9.08 -7.99
C PRO A 565 -7.57 -8.11 -6.97
N PRO A 566 -7.76 -6.79 -7.16
CA PRO A 566 -7.45 -5.80 -6.14
C PRO A 566 -8.26 -6.05 -4.87
N ARG A 567 -7.83 -5.42 -3.75
CA ARG A 567 -8.42 -5.61 -2.40
C ARG A 567 -9.95 -5.58 -2.32
N ALA A 568 -10.64 -4.88 -3.23
CA ALA A 568 -12.10 -4.81 -3.25
C ALA A 568 -12.77 -6.07 -3.83
N GLY A 569 -12.00 -7.02 -4.35
CA GLY A 569 -12.48 -8.17 -5.10
C GLY A 569 -12.84 -7.82 -6.56
N VAL A 570 -13.55 -8.73 -7.22
CA VAL A 570 -14.00 -8.56 -8.62
C VAL A 570 -15.37 -7.90 -8.72
N ASN A 571 -15.64 -7.25 -9.85
CA ASN A 571 -16.94 -6.70 -10.17
C ASN A 571 -17.99 -7.83 -10.31
N HIS A 572 -19.25 -7.52 -9.98
CA HIS A 572 -20.36 -8.47 -10.10
C HIS A 572 -20.51 -9.04 -11.53
N GLY A 573 -20.27 -8.22 -12.56
CA GLY A 573 -20.32 -8.67 -13.95
C GLY A 573 -19.30 -9.76 -14.29
N VAL A 574 -18.11 -9.74 -13.66
CA VAL A 574 -17.11 -10.82 -13.80
C VAL A 574 -17.64 -12.13 -13.20
N ILE A 575 -18.24 -12.06 -12.00
CA ILE A 575 -18.85 -13.22 -11.34
C ILE A 575 -19.96 -13.81 -12.21
N GLU A 576 -20.81 -12.95 -12.75
CA GLU A 576 -21.90 -13.35 -13.65
C GLU A 576 -21.39 -14.04 -14.92
N ALA A 577 -20.35 -13.48 -15.55
CA ALA A 577 -19.76 -14.06 -16.77
C ALA A 577 -19.13 -15.44 -16.49
N ILE A 578 -18.39 -15.59 -15.40
CA ILE A 578 -17.79 -16.87 -14.98
C ILE A 578 -18.89 -17.90 -14.65
N ARG A 579 -19.94 -17.50 -13.94
CA ARG A 579 -21.04 -18.42 -13.60
C ARG A 579 -21.82 -18.88 -14.83
N ARG A 580 -22.01 -18.03 -15.83
CA ARG A 580 -22.70 -18.39 -17.09
C ARG A 580 -21.90 -19.34 -17.96
N CYS A 581 -20.56 -19.34 -17.83
CA CYS A 581 -19.71 -20.26 -18.58
C CYS A 581 -19.64 -21.61 -17.87
N GLU A 582 -20.43 -22.59 -18.34
CA GLU A 582 -20.49 -23.92 -17.74
C GLU A 582 -19.16 -24.67 -17.83
N ARG A 583 -18.29 -24.33 -18.76
CA ARG A 583 -16.94 -24.93 -18.91
C ARG A 583 -15.97 -24.51 -17.80
N VAL A 584 -16.26 -23.43 -17.07
CA VAL A 584 -15.48 -23.08 -15.87
C VAL A 584 -15.98 -23.93 -14.71
N GLN A 585 -15.30 -25.02 -14.44
CA GLN A 585 -15.64 -25.93 -13.32
C GLN A 585 -14.91 -25.58 -12.02
N HIS A 586 -13.70 -25.05 -12.15
CA HIS A 586 -12.82 -24.71 -11.04
C HIS A 586 -12.39 -23.25 -11.08
N LEU A 587 -12.32 -22.65 -9.89
CA LEU A 587 -11.89 -21.28 -9.69
C LEU A 587 -10.87 -21.23 -8.55
N ILE A 588 -9.73 -20.59 -8.76
CA ILE A 588 -8.74 -20.30 -7.75
C ILE A 588 -8.74 -18.79 -7.50
N PHE A 589 -9.04 -18.39 -6.28
CA PHE A 589 -9.10 -16.99 -5.88
C PHE A 589 -7.91 -16.66 -4.98
N VAL A 590 -7.07 -15.73 -5.40
CA VAL A 590 -5.93 -15.20 -4.63
C VAL A 590 -6.36 -13.88 -3.99
N ALA A 591 -6.08 -13.66 -2.72
CA ALA A 591 -6.51 -12.46 -2.02
C ALA A 591 -5.56 -12.03 -0.91
N CYS A 592 -5.08 -10.79 -0.98
CA CYS A 592 -4.35 -10.13 0.12
C CYS A 592 -5.26 -9.58 1.23
N ASP A 593 -6.56 -9.41 0.96
CA ASP A 593 -7.58 -8.98 1.93
C ASP A 593 -8.91 -9.67 1.65
N LEU A 594 -8.98 -10.95 2.01
CA LEU A 594 -10.17 -11.78 1.81
C LEU A 594 -11.41 -11.20 2.50
N SER A 595 -11.22 -10.44 3.59
CA SER A 595 -12.34 -9.86 4.34
C SER A 595 -13.15 -8.84 3.53
N ARG A 596 -12.53 -8.17 2.57
CA ARG A 596 -13.20 -7.21 1.67
C ARG A 596 -13.87 -7.90 0.50
N ALA A 597 -13.39 -9.08 0.11
CA ALA A 597 -13.94 -9.87 -0.98
C ALA A 597 -15.09 -10.82 -0.57
N VAL A 598 -15.52 -10.83 0.70
CA VAL A 598 -16.58 -11.74 1.20
C VAL A 598 -17.84 -11.69 0.35
N ALA A 599 -18.23 -10.51 -0.14
CA ALA A 599 -19.40 -10.34 -1.02
C ALA A 599 -19.26 -11.09 -2.36
N ASN A 600 -18.05 -11.30 -2.86
CA ASN A 600 -17.81 -12.09 -4.07
C ASN A 600 -18.15 -13.56 -3.82
N PHE A 601 -17.72 -14.13 -2.71
CA PHE A 601 -18.01 -15.53 -2.36
C PHE A 601 -19.50 -15.75 -2.09
N GLU A 602 -20.17 -14.77 -1.46
CA GLU A 602 -21.64 -14.78 -1.36
C GLU A 602 -22.29 -14.83 -2.76
N ALA A 603 -21.82 -14.02 -3.70
CA ALA A 603 -22.36 -13.95 -5.06
C ALA A 603 -22.05 -15.23 -5.88
N PHE A 604 -20.86 -15.80 -5.72
CA PHE A 604 -20.51 -17.08 -6.35
C PHE A 604 -21.39 -18.24 -5.84
N ALA A 605 -21.73 -18.24 -4.57
CA ALA A 605 -22.46 -19.33 -3.92
C ALA A 605 -24.00 -19.19 -4.02
N ARG A 606 -24.54 -18.07 -4.52
CA ARG A 606 -26.00 -17.88 -4.60
C ARG A 606 -26.65 -18.89 -5.53
N PRO A 607 -27.83 -19.44 -5.17
CA PRO A 607 -28.65 -20.27 -6.07
C PRO A 607 -28.92 -19.57 -7.41
N PRO A 608 -29.15 -20.32 -8.49
CA PRO A 608 -29.52 -19.77 -9.79
C PRO A 608 -30.74 -18.87 -9.71
N SER A 609 -30.71 -17.74 -10.40
CA SER A 609 -31.80 -16.79 -10.51
C SER A 609 -31.60 -15.91 -11.74
N LYS A 610 -32.59 -15.05 -12.08
CA LYS A 610 -32.42 -14.07 -13.18
C LYS A 610 -31.15 -13.23 -13.04
N LYS A 611 -30.75 -12.87 -11.80
CA LYS A 611 -29.55 -12.09 -11.49
C LYS A 611 -28.28 -12.95 -11.42
N TYR A 612 -28.39 -14.18 -10.99
CA TYR A 612 -27.29 -15.10 -10.77
C TYR A 612 -27.49 -16.37 -11.63
N ALA A 613 -27.28 -16.23 -12.95
CA ALA A 613 -27.38 -17.37 -13.87
C ALA A 613 -26.24 -18.37 -13.64
N GLY A 614 -26.43 -19.62 -14.08
CA GLY A 614 -25.46 -20.70 -13.95
C GLY A 614 -25.35 -21.28 -12.54
N ALA A 615 -24.80 -22.48 -12.45
CA ALA A 615 -24.63 -23.21 -11.19
C ALA A 615 -23.65 -22.46 -10.26
N PRO A 616 -23.84 -22.54 -8.93
CA PRO A 616 -23.01 -21.84 -7.96
C PRO A 616 -21.65 -22.51 -7.78
N PHE A 617 -20.70 -21.73 -7.27
CA PHE A 617 -19.39 -22.21 -6.84
C PHE A 617 -19.28 -22.23 -5.32
N PHE A 618 -18.61 -23.24 -4.78
CA PHE A 618 -18.37 -23.36 -3.35
C PHE A 618 -16.89 -23.45 -3.04
N PRO A 619 -16.44 -22.77 -1.97
CA PRO A 619 -15.06 -22.90 -1.47
C PRO A 619 -14.76 -24.35 -1.05
N THR A 620 -13.62 -24.88 -1.46
CA THR A 620 -13.18 -26.22 -1.15
C THR A 620 -11.93 -26.26 -0.26
N VAL A 621 -10.81 -25.71 -0.72
CA VAL A 621 -9.53 -25.80 -0.03
C VAL A 621 -8.92 -24.40 0.09
N ALA A 622 -8.37 -24.10 1.26
CA ALA A 622 -7.66 -22.83 1.53
C ALA A 622 -6.22 -23.09 1.97
N SER A 623 -5.31 -22.21 1.59
CA SER A 623 -3.95 -22.12 2.10
C SER A 623 -3.51 -20.66 2.15
N CYS A 624 -2.44 -20.39 2.88
CA CYS A 624 -1.87 -19.07 3.03
C CYS A 624 -0.42 -19.06 2.58
N VAL A 625 0.04 -17.92 2.03
CA VAL A 625 1.45 -17.68 1.74
C VAL A 625 1.82 -16.33 2.35
N ASP A 626 2.91 -16.29 3.12
CA ASP A 626 3.37 -15.05 3.72
C ASP A 626 4.27 -14.26 2.75
N LEU A 627 3.68 -13.32 2.01
CA LEU A 627 4.41 -12.39 1.15
C LEU A 627 4.96 -11.18 1.91
N PHE A 628 4.50 -10.95 3.14
CA PHE A 628 4.71 -9.67 3.84
C PHE A 628 5.26 -9.86 5.26
N PRO A 629 6.42 -10.53 5.46
CA PRO A 629 7.06 -10.62 6.77
C PRO A 629 7.07 -9.28 7.51
N HIS A 630 6.95 -9.33 8.83
CA HIS A 630 6.91 -8.16 9.73
C HIS A 630 5.66 -7.26 9.59
N THR A 631 4.69 -7.64 8.74
CA THR A 631 3.41 -6.93 8.61
C THR A 631 2.24 -7.87 8.84
N PRO A 632 1.02 -7.37 9.13
CA PRO A 632 -0.17 -8.21 9.29
C PRO A 632 -0.68 -8.85 7.98
N GLY A 633 -0.16 -8.43 6.82
CA GLY A 633 -0.58 -8.91 5.51
C GLY A 633 -0.29 -10.39 5.31
N ILE A 634 -1.16 -11.05 4.56
CA ILE A 634 -1.02 -12.44 4.13
C ILE A 634 -1.80 -12.65 2.84
N GLU A 635 -1.27 -13.48 1.93
CA GLU A 635 -2.02 -13.92 0.75
C GLU A 635 -2.76 -15.22 1.07
N ILE A 636 -4.02 -15.29 0.68
CA ILE A 636 -4.87 -16.47 0.82
C ILE A 636 -5.21 -17.01 -0.55
N VAL A 637 -4.91 -18.27 -0.80
CA VAL A 637 -5.31 -19.02 -2.00
C VAL A 637 -6.52 -19.86 -1.64
N LEU A 638 -7.66 -19.59 -2.27
CA LEU A 638 -8.93 -20.26 -2.02
C LEU A 638 -9.45 -20.91 -3.29
N SER A 639 -9.53 -22.23 -3.32
CA SER A 639 -10.14 -22.99 -4.42
C SER A 639 -11.65 -23.05 -4.25
N LEU A 640 -12.37 -22.94 -5.38
CA LEU A 640 -13.82 -23.14 -5.45
C LEU A 640 -14.13 -24.12 -6.57
N LYS A 641 -15.13 -24.97 -6.36
CA LYS A 641 -15.64 -25.94 -7.34
C LYS A 641 -17.10 -25.62 -7.66
N ARG A 642 -17.47 -25.77 -8.92
CA ARG A 642 -18.86 -25.63 -9.38
C ARG A 642 -19.67 -26.84 -8.92
N LEU A 643 -20.88 -26.62 -8.43
CA LEU A 643 -21.79 -27.72 -8.11
C LEU A 643 -22.47 -28.22 -9.39
N PRO A 644 -22.64 -29.56 -9.50
CA PRO A 644 -23.42 -30.14 -10.60
C PRO A 644 -24.89 -29.70 -10.53
N PRO A 645 -25.57 -29.57 -11.68
CA PRO A 645 -26.99 -29.17 -11.74
C PRO A 645 -27.93 -30.09 -10.94
N SER A 646 -27.64 -31.39 -10.82
CA SER A 646 -28.41 -32.37 -10.06
C SER A 646 -28.48 -32.04 -8.56
N ASP A 647 -27.46 -31.36 -8.02
CA ASP A 647 -27.39 -31.04 -6.60
C ASP A 647 -28.05 -29.67 -6.30
N CYS A 648 -28.52 -28.97 -7.31
CA CYS A 648 -29.25 -27.69 -7.19
C CYS A 648 -30.75 -27.88 -6.92
N GLY A 649 -31.19 -29.08 -6.64
CA GLY A 649 -32.46 -29.58 -6.09
C GLY A 649 -33.72 -28.76 -6.31
N HIS A 650 -34.56 -29.20 -7.24
CA HIS A 650 -36.00 -29.07 -7.10
C HIS A 650 -36.51 -30.29 -6.29
N SER A 651 -36.71 -30.14 -5.00
CA SER A 651 -37.53 -31.04 -4.20
C SER A 651 -38.87 -30.38 -3.91
N ASP A 652 -39.68 -30.21 -4.93
CA ASP A 652 -41.12 -30.06 -4.79
C ASP A 652 -41.77 -31.33 -5.37
N THR A 653 -41.57 -32.46 -4.72
CA THR A 653 -42.55 -33.57 -4.75
C THR A 653 -43.12 -33.71 -3.35
N PRO A 654 -44.43 -33.52 -3.18
CA PRO A 654 -45.08 -33.82 -1.89
C PRO A 654 -44.93 -35.30 -1.61
N ALA A 655 -44.41 -35.64 -0.44
CA ALA A 655 -44.47 -37.03 0.06
C ALA A 655 -45.90 -37.53 0.00
N GLU A 656 -46.19 -38.48 -0.87
CA GLU A 656 -47.38 -39.32 -0.77
C GLU A 656 -47.43 -39.94 0.61
N LYS A 657 -48.44 -39.51 1.37
CA LYS A 657 -48.89 -40.19 2.58
C LYS A 657 -49.48 -41.52 2.13
N THR A 658 -48.70 -42.59 2.09
CA THR A 658 -49.23 -43.95 2.14
C THR A 658 -49.49 -44.32 3.59
N ALA A 659 -50.75 -44.31 3.94
CA ALA A 659 -51.28 -44.94 5.11
C ALA A 659 -51.09 -46.47 5.00
N LEU A 660 -50.53 -47.08 6.02
CA LEU A 660 -50.90 -48.36 6.58
C LEU A 660 -50.40 -48.41 8.02
#